data_79e18431c3368c42448b12eedb7bfd79
#
_entry.id   79e18431c3368c42448b12eedb7bfd79
#
_cell.length_a   1.000
_cell.length_b   1.000
_cell.length_c   1.000
_cell.angle_alpha   90.00
_cell.angle_beta   90.00
_cell.angle_gamma   90.00
#
_symmetry.space_group_name_H-M   'P 1'
#
loop_
_entity.id
_entity.type
_entity.pdbx_description
1 polymer ?
#
loop_
_entity_poly.entity_id
_entity_poly.type
_entity_poly.pdbx_seq_one_letter_code
_entity_poly.pdbx_strand_id
1 'polypeptide(L)'
;MLSLSAPTLQDFFPAVEAAATLGLFGTAERKAIEKLLAYGKADRPVIRCQVRQKDVPAKPEEIVRQLWIYRLLNHYKYPVARLAVEYPVTFGRDSSKRADIVVFEAERATIPFLIVEVKAGRLKDGKEQLKSYCHATGASLAVWSNGQEKTFWHRKNPNYFVEIPALPTAAQDISDVADQPWTIDTLVEKEKAREAAAEARSLKDRILEMEDEVLANAGVDVFEEVFKLVFTKLYDELSCYRGDYDHIRFRNTNTASQLKTRIQELFDEARAKWEGVFPPDEKIKLTADHLAVCVGSLEEYKLFNSNLDVVDEAFEYLVNKSSKGEKGQYFTPRHVIDLCVRMLNPGETETLIDTACGSAGFTMHAIFHVWERILREEGFNASHLFTLQKKPRRCEKYVQDKVFAIDFDERSVRVARCLNLIAGDGQTNVLHLNTLDYRRWEDLTGDEKDKVPGDHTWRETYGPGWKKLRALRAAKGDNRSFGFDVLLANPPFAGDIKQTDMLSPYELAHKVAKDGGQGKLETAVGRDLLFIERNLDFLKPGGRMAVVLPQGRFNNSSDQRVREFIMERCRILAVVGVHGNTFKPHTGTKTSVLFVQKWNDDPEAGPLCPKVDDYPIFFATQQLPSKDNRGDKIYVLDDKGERLRDTHGHWVVQHDFFNHDGLTQDGIADAFEEFAAKEKLSFF
;
A
#
# COMPACT_ATOMS: atom_id res chain seq x y z
N MET A 1 70.85 9.68 19.91
CA MET A 1 69.66 9.73 19.00
C MET A 1 68.56 8.93 19.67
N LEU A 2 67.59 9.59 20.23
CA LEU A 2 66.40 8.92 20.72
C LEU A 2 65.70 8.28 19.53
N SER A 3 65.57 6.93 19.49
CA SER A 3 64.81 6.27 18.45
C SER A 3 63.34 6.66 18.60
N LEU A 4 62.82 7.42 17.69
CA LEU A 4 61.39 7.66 17.58
C LEU A 4 60.68 6.33 17.55
N SER A 5 59.76 6.05 18.43
CA SER A 5 58.88 4.91 18.36
C SER A 5 58.09 4.98 17.04
N ALA A 6 57.87 3.83 16.37
CA ALA A 6 57.13 3.79 15.11
C ALA A 6 55.77 4.49 15.23
N PRO A 7 55.27 5.17 14.18
CA PRO A 7 53.98 5.81 14.22
C PRO A 7 52.87 4.77 14.45
N THR A 8 51.81 5.19 15.17
CA THR A 8 50.65 4.39 15.48
C THR A 8 49.41 4.94 14.78
N LEU A 9 48.32 4.19 14.69
CA LEU A 9 47.07 4.67 14.15
C LEU A 9 46.50 5.88 14.96
N GLN A 10 46.88 6.01 16.22
CA GLN A 10 46.47 7.15 17.09
C GLN A 10 47.07 8.47 16.62
N ASP A 11 48.21 8.45 15.96
CA ASP A 11 48.87 9.66 15.42
C ASP A 11 48.07 10.29 14.26
N PHE A 12 47.18 9.50 13.61
CA PHE A 12 46.35 9.94 12.49
C PHE A 12 44.86 10.08 12.86
N PHE A 13 44.44 9.35 13.89
CA PHE A 13 43.07 9.36 14.38
C PHE A 13 43.10 9.52 15.90
N PRO A 14 42.58 10.61 16.50
CA PRO A 14 42.47 10.74 17.94
C PRO A 14 41.79 9.53 18.58
N ALA A 15 42.24 9.10 19.76
CA ALA A 15 41.87 7.81 20.36
C ALA A 15 40.34 7.55 20.47
N VAL A 16 39.56 8.59 20.74
CA VAL A 16 38.08 8.50 20.76
C VAL A 16 37.50 8.39 19.33
N GLU A 17 38.13 9.02 18.35
CA GLU A 17 37.71 9.02 16.95
C GLU A 17 38.21 7.79 16.20
N ALA A 18 39.35 7.21 16.59
CA ALA A 18 39.87 6.01 15.92
C ALA A 18 38.94 4.80 16.04
N ALA A 19 38.30 4.62 17.19
CA ALA A 19 37.30 3.57 17.39
C ALA A 19 36.04 3.77 16.56
N ALA A 20 35.62 5.01 16.38
CA ALA A 20 34.45 5.37 15.57
C ALA A 20 34.79 5.41 14.08
N THR A 21 35.87 6.10 13.67
CA THR A 21 36.24 6.31 12.26
C THR A 21 36.73 5.06 11.55
N LEU A 22 37.34 4.11 12.28
CA LEU A 22 37.78 2.81 11.75
C LEU A 22 36.93 1.64 12.23
N GLY A 23 35.68 1.92 12.63
CA GLY A 23 34.75 0.94 13.21
C GLY A 23 34.43 -0.26 12.29
N LEU A 24 34.56 -0.08 10.99
CA LEU A 24 34.39 -1.17 10.02
C LEU A 24 35.46 -2.26 10.14
N PHE A 25 36.64 -1.94 10.66
CA PHE A 25 37.80 -2.83 10.65
C PHE A 25 38.06 -3.41 12.04
N GLY A 26 38.28 -4.72 12.08
CA GLY A 26 38.55 -5.42 13.32
C GLY A 26 39.93 -5.08 13.91
N THR A 27 40.13 -5.39 15.20
CA THR A 27 41.40 -5.14 15.90
C THR A 27 42.61 -5.81 15.21
N ALA A 28 42.44 -7.02 14.66
CA ALA A 28 43.50 -7.72 13.93
C ALA A 28 43.90 -6.99 12.64
N GLU A 29 42.93 -6.46 11.88
CA GLU A 29 43.19 -5.70 10.66
C GLU A 29 43.93 -4.40 10.98
N ARG A 30 43.47 -3.66 11.99
CA ARG A 30 44.09 -2.41 12.45
C ARG A 30 45.54 -2.63 12.90
N LYS A 31 45.80 -3.67 13.71
CA LYS A 31 47.16 -4.05 14.12
C LYS A 31 48.06 -4.47 12.96
N ALA A 32 47.50 -5.14 11.93
CA ALA A 32 48.28 -5.52 10.75
C ALA A 32 48.71 -4.28 9.94
N ILE A 33 47.83 -3.28 9.81
CA ILE A 33 48.17 -2.02 9.12
C ILE A 33 49.14 -1.17 9.94
N GLU A 34 49.00 -1.14 11.24
CA GLU A 34 49.90 -0.40 12.15
C GLU A 34 51.36 -0.86 12.00
N LYS A 35 51.61 -2.16 11.77
CA LYS A 35 52.96 -2.73 11.49
C LYS A 35 53.55 -2.25 10.17
N LEU A 36 52.77 -1.68 9.27
CA LEU A 36 53.22 -1.13 7.99
C LEU A 36 53.59 0.36 8.07
N LEU A 37 53.33 0.99 9.22
CA LEU A 37 53.69 2.38 9.46
C LEU A 37 55.14 2.50 9.85
N ALA A 38 55.82 3.51 9.33
CA ALA A 38 57.22 3.83 9.63
C ALA A 38 57.48 5.34 9.49
N TYR A 39 58.60 5.83 9.96
CA TYR A 39 59.12 7.16 9.59
C TYR A 39 60.01 7.04 8.36
N GLY A 40 59.71 7.84 7.36
CA GLY A 40 60.51 7.96 6.13
C GLY A 40 61.58 9.08 6.26
N LYS A 41 62.01 9.60 5.12
CA LYS A 41 62.96 10.73 5.05
C LYS A 41 62.39 11.97 5.75
N ALA A 42 63.20 12.67 6.54
CA ALA A 42 62.83 13.87 7.28
C ALA A 42 61.69 13.62 8.32
N ASP A 43 61.71 12.47 8.99
CA ASP A 43 60.78 12.03 10.01
C ASP A 43 59.27 12.17 9.63
N ARG A 44 58.98 12.05 8.35
CA ARG A 44 57.62 12.08 7.88
C ARG A 44 56.98 10.68 7.98
N PRO A 45 55.77 10.55 8.51
CA PRO A 45 55.09 9.26 8.58
C PRO A 45 54.83 8.72 7.16
N VAL A 46 55.16 7.46 6.95
CA VAL A 46 54.89 6.70 5.70
C VAL A 46 54.24 5.36 6.04
N ILE A 47 53.53 4.80 5.06
CA ILE A 47 52.94 3.48 5.15
C ILE A 47 53.41 2.65 3.95
N ARG A 48 53.77 1.38 4.19
CA ARG A 48 54.15 0.43 3.13
C ARG A 48 52.92 0.03 2.35
N CYS A 49 52.82 0.42 1.07
CA CYS A 49 51.72 0.02 0.21
C CYS A 49 51.82 -1.49 -0.11
N GLN A 50 50.74 -2.22 0.25
CA GLN A 50 50.72 -3.69 0.08
C GLN A 50 50.68 -4.14 -1.38
N VAL A 51 50.20 -3.31 -2.31
CA VAL A 51 50.13 -3.61 -3.76
C VAL A 51 51.40 -3.14 -4.46
N ARG A 52 51.82 -1.87 -4.25
CA ARG A 52 52.98 -1.29 -4.96
C ARG A 52 54.31 -1.66 -4.35
N GLN A 53 54.36 -2.27 -3.14
CA GLN A 53 55.54 -2.65 -2.40
C GLN A 53 56.54 -1.49 -2.19
N LYS A 54 56.03 -0.26 -2.04
CA LYS A 54 56.81 0.94 -1.77
C LYS A 54 56.14 1.81 -0.68
N ASP A 55 56.94 2.64 -0.05
CA ASP A 55 56.46 3.56 0.99
C ASP A 55 55.77 4.76 0.35
N VAL A 56 54.61 5.08 0.87
CA VAL A 56 53.79 6.24 0.47
C VAL A 56 53.47 7.09 1.71
N PRO A 57 53.19 8.41 1.56
CA PRO A 57 52.84 9.23 2.71
C PRO A 57 51.63 8.67 3.46
N ALA A 58 51.75 8.49 4.76
CA ALA A 58 50.66 8.08 5.61
C ALA A 58 49.70 9.25 5.83
N LYS A 59 48.50 9.14 5.27
CA LYS A 59 47.39 10.06 5.45
C LYS A 59 46.15 9.28 5.89
N PRO A 60 45.16 9.88 6.54
CA PRO A 60 43.95 9.16 6.97
C PRO A 60 43.28 8.37 5.84
N GLU A 61 43.15 8.94 4.66
CA GLU A 61 42.57 8.28 3.48
C GLU A 61 43.45 7.08 3.00
N GLU A 62 44.78 7.25 2.99
CA GLU A 62 45.70 6.17 2.62
C GLU A 62 45.64 5.01 3.63
N ILE A 63 45.47 5.30 4.91
CA ILE A 63 45.31 4.27 5.93
C ILE A 63 44.02 3.47 5.70
N VAL A 64 42.89 4.14 5.41
CA VAL A 64 41.64 3.46 5.05
C VAL A 64 41.82 2.64 3.76
N ARG A 65 42.56 3.15 2.76
CA ARG A 65 42.88 2.42 1.54
C ARG A 65 43.69 1.16 1.82
N GLN A 66 44.69 1.23 2.69
CA GLN A 66 45.52 0.06 3.04
C GLN A 66 44.71 -0.95 3.89
N LEU A 67 43.77 -0.53 4.71
CA LEU A 67 42.82 -1.41 5.43
C LEU A 67 41.92 -2.16 4.46
N TRP A 68 41.41 -1.49 3.42
CA TRP A 68 40.63 -2.13 2.38
C TRP A 68 41.46 -3.10 1.53
N ILE A 69 42.69 -2.74 1.18
CA ILE A 69 43.60 -3.64 0.48
C ILE A 69 43.86 -4.90 1.34
N TYR A 70 44.16 -4.73 2.63
CA TYR A 70 44.32 -5.85 3.54
C TYR A 70 43.09 -6.77 3.56
N ARG A 71 41.91 -6.20 3.61
CA ARG A 71 40.64 -6.94 3.60
C ARG A 71 40.40 -7.65 2.29
N LEU A 72 40.68 -7.03 1.15
CA LEU A 72 40.58 -7.65 -0.17
C LEU A 72 41.51 -8.85 -0.30
N LEU A 73 42.74 -8.75 0.21
CA LEU A 73 43.74 -9.82 0.17
C LEU A 73 43.44 -10.97 1.14
N ASN A 74 43.07 -10.64 2.39
CA ASN A 74 43.03 -11.62 3.49
C ASN A 74 41.62 -12.17 3.77
N HIS A 75 40.56 -11.33 3.60
CA HIS A 75 39.18 -11.74 3.81
C HIS A 75 38.54 -12.20 2.49
N TYR A 76 38.59 -11.37 1.46
CA TYR A 76 38.02 -11.70 0.15
C TYR A 76 38.92 -12.56 -0.73
N LYS A 77 40.18 -12.79 -0.34
CA LYS A 77 41.16 -13.71 -0.99
C LYS A 77 41.52 -13.34 -2.43
N TYR A 78 41.35 -12.07 -2.84
CA TYR A 78 41.83 -11.65 -4.15
C TYR A 78 43.36 -11.66 -4.22
N PRO A 79 43.97 -12.30 -5.23
CA PRO A 79 45.41 -12.27 -5.40
C PRO A 79 45.94 -10.86 -5.61
N VAL A 80 47.09 -10.51 -5.01
CA VAL A 80 47.69 -9.17 -5.14
C VAL A 80 47.95 -8.79 -6.61
N ALA A 81 48.22 -9.76 -7.49
CA ALA A 81 48.41 -9.55 -8.92
C ALA A 81 47.17 -9.00 -9.65
N ARG A 82 45.96 -9.19 -9.05
CA ARG A 82 44.72 -8.65 -9.58
C ARG A 82 44.39 -7.24 -9.08
N LEU A 83 45.19 -6.67 -8.17
CA LEU A 83 44.93 -5.37 -7.56
C LEU A 83 45.78 -4.26 -8.20
N ALA A 84 45.18 -3.15 -8.48
CA ALA A 84 45.84 -1.88 -8.78
C ALA A 84 45.36 -0.78 -7.85
N VAL A 85 46.21 0.18 -7.54
CA VAL A 85 45.87 1.37 -6.74
C VAL A 85 46.14 2.64 -7.53
N GLU A 86 45.27 3.66 -7.31
CA GLU A 86 45.28 4.90 -8.08
C GLU A 86 45.23 4.65 -9.60
N TYR A 87 44.28 3.78 -9.99
CA TYR A 87 44.15 3.35 -11.39
C TYR A 87 43.54 4.49 -12.23
N PRO A 88 44.16 4.87 -13.37
CA PRO A 88 43.65 5.94 -14.20
C PRO A 88 42.32 5.55 -14.86
N VAL A 89 41.30 6.41 -14.72
CA VAL A 89 40.00 6.22 -15.37
C VAL A 89 39.84 7.30 -16.41
N THR A 90 39.62 6.89 -17.65
CA THR A 90 39.52 7.79 -18.80
C THR A 90 38.09 8.13 -19.13
N PHE A 91 37.75 9.41 -19.17
CA PHE A 91 36.47 9.95 -19.63
C PHE A 91 36.66 10.75 -20.91
N GLY A 92 36.44 10.14 -22.05
CA GLY A 92 36.75 10.77 -23.34
C GLY A 92 38.21 11.16 -23.44
N ARG A 93 38.52 12.48 -23.36
CA ARG A 93 39.89 13.02 -23.40
C ARG A 93 40.49 13.29 -22.01
N ASP A 94 39.72 13.17 -20.94
CA ASP A 94 40.18 13.41 -19.56
C ASP A 94 40.69 12.09 -18.93
N SER A 95 42.01 12.04 -18.67
CA SER A 95 42.68 10.93 -17.98
C SER A 95 43.19 11.32 -16.59
N SER A 96 42.77 12.44 -16.06
CA SER A 96 43.24 12.98 -14.76
C SER A 96 42.61 12.24 -13.57
N LYS A 97 41.49 11.59 -13.77
CA LYS A 97 40.73 10.87 -12.73
C LYS A 97 41.38 9.54 -12.37
N ARG A 98 41.34 9.15 -11.09
CA ARG A 98 41.94 7.91 -10.61
C ARG A 98 41.01 7.24 -9.61
N ALA A 99 40.78 5.93 -9.80
CA ALA A 99 40.10 5.09 -8.85
C ALA A 99 41.07 4.62 -7.74
N ASP A 100 40.65 4.63 -6.50
CA ASP A 100 41.52 4.34 -5.35
C ASP A 100 42.08 2.92 -5.38
N ILE A 101 41.19 1.91 -5.54
CA ILE A 101 41.57 0.50 -5.67
C ILE A 101 40.74 -0.12 -6.80
N VAL A 102 41.39 -0.91 -7.65
CA VAL A 102 40.73 -1.70 -8.69
C VAL A 102 41.14 -3.15 -8.52
N VAL A 103 40.17 -4.06 -8.62
CA VAL A 103 40.41 -5.50 -8.76
C VAL A 103 40.01 -5.89 -10.19
N PHE A 104 40.90 -6.58 -10.90
CA PHE A 104 40.66 -7.04 -12.27
C PHE A 104 39.97 -8.39 -12.31
N GLU A 105 39.36 -8.72 -13.46
CA GLU A 105 38.81 -10.06 -13.70
C GLU A 105 39.89 -11.16 -13.61
N ALA A 106 39.48 -12.36 -13.25
CA ALA A 106 40.42 -13.48 -13.11
C ALA A 106 41.05 -13.89 -14.42
N GLU A 107 40.27 -13.93 -15.49
CA GLU A 107 40.71 -14.39 -16.81
C GLU A 107 41.22 -13.25 -17.69
N ARG A 108 40.85 -12.00 -17.38
CA ARG A 108 41.17 -10.80 -18.15
C ARG A 108 41.75 -9.70 -17.26
N ALA A 109 43.05 -9.76 -17.02
CA ALA A 109 43.78 -8.87 -16.11
C ALA A 109 43.79 -7.37 -16.49
N THR A 110 43.15 -7.01 -17.58
CA THR A 110 42.98 -5.60 -18.03
C THR A 110 41.59 -5.06 -17.85
N ILE A 111 40.61 -5.90 -17.52
CA ILE A 111 39.22 -5.51 -17.34
C ILE A 111 38.92 -5.35 -15.85
N PRO A 112 38.56 -4.13 -15.39
CA PRO A 112 38.14 -3.92 -14.01
C PRO A 112 36.89 -4.72 -13.66
N PHE A 113 36.95 -5.46 -12.56
CA PHE A 113 35.84 -6.23 -12.00
C PHE A 113 35.18 -5.48 -10.85
N LEU A 114 36.01 -4.93 -9.96
CA LEU A 114 35.57 -4.22 -8.77
C LEU A 114 36.36 -2.92 -8.61
N ILE A 115 35.67 -1.83 -8.33
CA ILE A 115 36.27 -0.55 -7.95
C ILE A 115 35.92 -0.22 -6.51
N VAL A 116 36.92 0.15 -5.71
CA VAL A 116 36.74 0.68 -4.35
C VAL A 116 37.13 2.15 -4.35
N GLU A 117 36.23 3.01 -3.90
CA GLU A 117 36.48 4.43 -3.63
C GLU A 117 36.48 4.62 -2.13
N VAL A 118 37.55 5.19 -1.59
CA VAL A 118 37.68 5.47 -0.16
C VAL A 118 37.71 6.97 0.09
N LYS A 119 37.14 7.35 1.24
CA LYS A 119 37.16 8.72 1.73
C LYS A 119 37.73 8.78 3.13
N ALA A 120 38.22 9.93 3.53
CA ALA A 120 38.56 10.19 4.91
C ALA A 120 37.27 10.18 5.78
N GLY A 121 37.38 9.78 7.04
CA GLY A 121 36.24 9.65 7.95
C GLY A 121 35.32 10.87 7.97
N ARG A 122 34.00 10.63 8.13
CA ARG A 122 32.89 11.60 8.11
C ARG A 122 32.51 12.19 6.75
N LEU A 123 33.28 12.02 5.68
CA LEU A 123 32.86 12.42 4.34
C LEU A 123 31.89 11.40 3.77
N LYS A 124 30.78 11.88 3.15
CA LYS A 124 29.74 11.04 2.51
C LYS A 124 29.67 11.22 1.01
N ASP A 125 30.52 12.06 0.45
CA ASP A 125 30.62 12.33 -0.99
C ASP A 125 31.37 11.20 -1.74
N GLY A 126 31.37 11.27 -3.07
CA GLY A 126 32.11 10.33 -3.94
C GLY A 126 31.32 9.11 -4.42
N LYS A 127 30.07 8.90 -3.97
CA LYS A 127 29.24 7.77 -4.45
C LYS A 127 28.92 7.87 -5.94
N GLU A 128 28.54 9.03 -6.41
CA GLU A 128 28.26 9.27 -7.84
C GLU A 128 29.53 9.23 -8.69
N GLN A 129 30.67 9.70 -8.13
CA GLN A 129 31.97 9.58 -8.78
C GLN A 129 32.35 8.10 -9.00
N LEU A 130 32.15 7.26 -8.00
CA LEU A 130 32.38 5.82 -8.06
C LEU A 130 31.53 5.14 -9.14
N LYS A 131 30.23 5.45 -9.17
CA LYS A 131 29.33 4.93 -10.22
C LYS A 131 29.79 5.34 -11.61
N SER A 132 30.21 6.60 -11.77
CA SER A 132 30.77 7.10 -13.03
C SER A 132 32.05 6.33 -13.43
N TYR A 133 32.90 5.97 -12.47
CA TYR A 133 34.09 5.16 -12.74
C TYR A 133 33.73 3.74 -13.22
N CYS A 134 32.72 3.13 -12.62
CA CYS A 134 32.22 1.82 -13.07
C CYS A 134 31.60 1.89 -14.46
N HIS A 135 30.91 2.98 -14.81
CA HIS A 135 30.40 3.19 -16.17
C HIS A 135 31.55 3.29 -17.19
N ALA A 136 32.55 4.11 -16.89
CA ALA A 136 33.68 4.34 -17.82
C ALA A 136 34.57 3.12 -18.04
N THR A 137 34.68 2.26 -17.01
CA THR A 137 35.59 1.08 -17.03
C THR A 137 34.90 -0.21 -17.34
N GLY A 138 33.57 -0.27 -17.23
CA GLY A 138 32.81 -1.52 -17.33
C GLY A 138 32.81 -2.37 -16.08
N ALA A 139 33.37 -1.90 -14.95
CA ALA A 139 33.42 -2.68 -13.71
C ALA A 139 32.03 -3.12 -13.24
N SER A 140 31.92 -4.40 -12.86
CA SER A 140 30.66 -5.01 -12.42
C SER A 140 30.30 -4.69 -10.99
N LEU A 141 31.29 -4.40 -10.13
CA LEU A 141 31.11 -4.14 -8.69
C LEU A 141 31.70 -2.79 -8.29
N ALA A 142 31.05 -2.15 -7.33
CA ALA A 142 31.47 -0.90 -6.73
C ALA A 142 31.44 -0.96 -5.21
N VAL A 143 32.44 -0.42 -4.54
CA VAL A 143 32.52 -0.25 -3.09
C VAL A 143 32.82 1.19 -2.76
N TRP A 144 31.97 1.81 -1.98
CA TRP A 144 32.25 3.08 -1.35
C TRP A 144 32.47 2.87 0.15
N SER A 145 33.48 3.53 0.72
CA SER A 145 33.73 3.49 2.14
C SER A 145 34.48 4.71 2.66
N ASN A 146 34.13 5.17 3.87
CA ASN A 146 34.87 6.20 4.60
C ASN A 146 35.52 5.66 5.89
N GLY A 147 35.65 4.32 6.02
CA GLY A 147 36.17 3.67 7.22
C GLY A 147 35.14 3.42 8.31
N GLN A 148 34.05 4.15 8.33
CA GLN A 148 32.93 4.04 9.27
C GLN A 148 31.73 3.33 8.62
N GLU A 149 31.41 3.78 7.41
CA GLU A 149 30.33 3.27 6.58
C GLU A 149 30.90 2.61 5.33
N LYS A 150 30.16 1.67 4.78
CA LYS A 150 30.44 1.03 3.51
C LYS A 150 29.14 0.77 2.75
N THR A 151 29.20 0.81 1.43
CA THR A 151 28.09 0.41 0.56
C THR A 151 28.66 -0.39 -0.60
N PHE A 152 28.00 -1.47 -0.97
CA PHE A 152 28.36 -2.34 -2.07
C PHE A 152 27.30 -2.27 -3.15
N TRP A 153 27.71 -2.15 -4.42
CA TRP A 153 26.80 -2.17 -5.56
C TRP A 153 27.25 -3.15 -6.63
N HIS A 154 26.26 -3.80 -7.22
CA HIS A 154 26.39 -4.53 -8.46
C HIS A 154 25.81 -3.69 -9.59
N ARG A 155 26.62 -3.45 -10.66
CA ARG A 155 26.18 -2.77 -11.88
C ARG A 155 25.53 -3.76 -12.83
N LYS A 156 24.23 -3.62 -13.07
CA LYS A 156 23.46 -4.39 -14.05
C LYS A 156 23.29 -3.60 -15.36
N ASN A 157 23.16 -4.28 -16.51
CA ASN A 157 22.88 -3.63 -17.78
C ASN A 157 21.47 -3.01 -17.79
N PRO A 158 21.25 -1.86 -18.48
CA PRO A 158 22.23 -1.10 -19.26
C PRO A 158 23.16 -0.16 -18.49
N ASN A 159 22.91 0.20 -17.24
CA ASN A 159 23.77 1.01 -16.35
C ASN A 159 23.08 1.27 -14.98
N TYR A 160 22.51 0.26 -14.44
CA TYR A 160 21.75 0.31 -13.22
C TYR A 160 22.56 -0.28 -12.06
N PHE A 161 22.55 0.38 -10.87
CA PHE A 161 23.28 -0.06 -9.69
C PHE A 161 22.31 -0.62 -8.65
N VAL A 162 22.48 -1.87 -8.28
CA VAL A 162 21.74 -2.52 -7.20
C VAL A 162 22.66 -2.67 -6.00
N GLU A 163 22.22 -2.26 -4.83
CA GLU A 163 22.94 -2.50 -3.59
C GLU A 163 22.93 -3.99 -3.27
N ILE A 164 24.10 -4.52 -2.91
CA ILE A 164 24.28 -5.93 -2.53
C ILE A 164 24.79 -6.02 -1.09
N PRO A 165 24.40 -7.06 -0.33
CA PRO A 165 24.73 -7.16 1.10
C PRO A 165 26.21 -7.46 1.38
N ALA A 166 26.88 -8.10 0.44
CA ALA A 166 28.28 -8.51 0.58
C ALA A 166 29.02 -8.47 -0.76
N LEU A 167 30.35 -8.49 -0.72
CA LEU A 167 31.19 -8.70 -1.89
C LEU A 167 31.48 -10.20 -2.04
N PRO A 168 31.58 -10.72 -3.28
CA PRO A 168 32.04 -12.05 -3.52
C PRO A 168 33.53 -12.18 -3.14
N THR A 169 33.94 -13.33 -2.64
CA THR A 169 35.35 -13.71 -2.54
C THR A 169 35.92 -14.03 -3.92
N ALA A 170 37.24 -14.18 -4.03
CA ALA A 170 37.87 -14.53 -5.30
C ALA A 170 37.44 -15.90 -5.89
N ALA A 171 36.83 -16.75 -5.07
CA ALA A 171 36.31 -18.07 -5.45
C ALA A 171 34.79 -18.10 -5.68
N GLN A 172 34.08 -16.98 -5.50
CA GLN A 172 32.64 -16.85 -5.63
C GLN A 172 32.27 -16.00 -6.82
N ASP A 173 31.13 -16.30 -7.41
CA ASP A 173 30.51 -15.46 -8.41
C ASP A 173 29.66 -14.36 -7.75
N ILE A 174 29.31 -13.33 -8.51
CA ILE A 174 28.44 -12.23 -8.03
C ILE A 174 27.07 -12.78 -7.59
N SER A 175 26.55 -13.79 -8.29
CA SER A 175 25.29 -14.45 -7.95
C SER A 175 25.29 -15.06 -6.54
N ASP A 176 26.41 -15.59 -6.07
CA ASP A 176 26.54 -16.22 -4.75
C ASP A 176 26.29 -15.23 -3.59
N VAL A 177 26.50 -13.95 -3.82
CA VAL A 177 26.34 -12.88 -2.80
C VAL A 177 25.18 -11.93 -3.10
N ALA A 178 24.82 -11.77 -4.36
CA ALA A 178 23.70 -10.93 -4.77
C ALA A 178 22.35 -11.60 -4.52
N ASP A 179 22.34 -12.92 -4.49
CA ASP A 179 21.14 -13.75 -4.31
C ASP A 179 20.95 -14.24 -2.86
N GLN A 180 21.44 -13.50 -1.88
CA GLN A 180 21.08 -13.82 -0.49
C GLN A 180 19.55 -13.81 -0.36
N PRO A 181 18.96 -14.87 0.20
CA PRO A 181 17.51 -14.97 0.34
C PRO A 181 16.99 -13.85 1.26
N TRP A 182 15.98 -13.12 0.81
CA TRP A 182 15.27 -12.17 1.65
C TRP A 182 14.14 -12.89 2.38
N THR A 183 13.93 -12.51 3.62
CA THR A 183 12.80 -12.91 4.43
C THR A 183 11.84 -11.72 4.61
N ILE A 184 10.73 -11.95 5.27
CA ILE A 184 9.82 -10.87 5.67
C ILE A 184 10.55 -9.86 6.57
N ASP A 185 11.41 -10.32 7.49
CA ASP A 185 12.19 -9.44 8.37
C ASP A 185 13.11 -8.53 7.55
N THR A 186 13.71 -9.03 6.47
CA THR A 186 14.50 -8.21 5.55
C THR A 186 13.66 -7.09 4.93
N LEU A 187 12.42 -7.37 4.53
CA LEU A 187 11.51 -6.34 4.00
C LEU A 187 11.10 -5.33 5.08
N VAL A 188 10.88 -5.76 6.31
CA VAL A 188 10.58 -4.87 7.46
C VAL A 188 11.76 -3.93 7.75
N GLU A 189 12.99 -4.43 7.73
CA GLU A 189 14.18 -3.61 7.92
C GLU A 189 14.35 -2.57 6.81
N LYS A 190 14.10 -2.97 5.56
CA LYS A 190 14.12 -2.06 4.40
C LYS A 190 13.03 -1.00 4.48
N GLU A 191 11.83 -1.33 4.91
CA GLU A 191 10.73 -0.40 5.15
C GLU A 191 11.11 0.65 6.19
N LYS A 192 11.64 0.24 7.36
CA LYS A 192 12.13 1.15 8.41
C LYS A 192 13.25 2.06 7.93
N ALA A 193 14.21 1.52 7.17
CA ALA A 193 15.31 2.30 6.61
C ALA A 193 14.82 3.36 5.61
N ARG A 194 13.81 3.01 4.81
CA ARG A 194 13.19 3.94 3.85
C ARG A 194 12.39 5.03 4.56
N GLU A 195 11.61 4.70 5.58
CA GLU A 195 10.86 5.68 6.38
C GLU A 195 11.75 6.68 7.10
N ALA A 196 12.95 6.25 7.51
CA ALA A 196 13.95 7.13 8.12
C ALA A 196 14.70 8.01 7.09
N ALA A 197 14.59 7.73 5.80
CA ALA A 197 15.23 8.51 4.75
C ALA A 197 14.40 9.78 4.44
N ALA A 198 15.06 10.94 4.35
CA ALA A 198 14.42 12.23 4.08
C ALA A 198 13.72 12.30 2.69
N GLU A 199 14.05 11.39 1.76
CA GLU A 199 13.51 11.30 0.40
C GLU A 199 12.71 10.00 0.19
N ALA A 200 11.88 9.61 1.16
CA ALA A 200 11.04 8.41 1.04
C ALA A 200 10.01 8.58 -0.09
N ARG A 201 10.19 7.86 -1.21
CA ARG A 201 9.23 7.81 -2.31
C ARG A 201 8.08 6.87 -1.95
N SER A 202 6.86 7.29 -2.22
CA SER A 202 5.66 6.46 -1.98
C SER A 202 5.56 5.32 -3.01
N LEU A 203 4.74 4.32 -2.73
CA LEU A 203 4.41 3.26 -3.70
C LEU A 203 3.80 3.85 -4.98
N LYS A 204 2.97 4.88 -4.85
CA LYS A 204 2.39 5.62 -5.98
C LYS A 204 3.48 6.25 -6.86
N ASP A 205 4.49 6.90 -6.24
CA ASP A 205 5.59 7.50 -7.00
C ASP A 205 6.37 6.45 -7.80
N ARG A 206 6.56 5.25 -7.22
CA ARG A 206 7.20 4.14 -7.92
C ARG A 206 6.37 3.59 -9.07
N ILE A 207 5.05 3.54 -8.91
CA ILE A 207 4.15 3.14 -10.00
C ILE A 207 4.19 4.18 -11.12
N LEU A 208 4.22 5.47 -10.79
CA LEU A 208 4.37 6.55 -11.77
C LEU A 208 5.70 6.44 -12.53
N GLU A 209 6.81 6.20 -11.84
CA GLU A 209 8.12 5.97 -12.46
C GLU A 209 8.10 4.76 -13.41
N MET A 210 7.57 3.63 -12.97
CA MET A 210 7.43 2.43 -13.81
C MET A 210 6.58 2.72 -15.05
N GLU A 211 5.53 3.52 -14.89
CA GLU A 211 4.68 3.91 -16.00
C GLU A 211 5.42 4.75 -17.03
N ASP A 212 6.13 5.79 -16.59
CA ASP A 212 6.85 6.70 -17.46
C ASP A 212 8.05 6.01 -18.14
N GLU A 213 8.78 5.16 -17.41
CA GLU A 213 10.00 4.52 -17.92
C GLU A 213 9.71 3.34 -18.84
N VAL A 214 8.69 2.54 -18.54
CA VAL A 214 8.51 1.22 -19.15
C VAL A 214 7.12 1.02 -19.73
N LEU A 215 6.08 1.23 -18.94
CA LEU A 215 4.75 0.74 -19.29
C LEU A 215 4.08 1.55 -20.39
N ALA A 216 4.35 2.85 -20.48
CA ALA A 216 3.83 3.71 -21.55
C ALA A 216 4.26 3.27 -22.95
N ASN A 217 5.43 2.64 -23.06
CA ASN A 217 6.02 2.18 -24.31
C ASN A 217 5.86 0.66 -24.54
N ALA A 218 5.35 -0.08 -23.56
CA ALA A 218 5.24 -1.54 -23.61
C ALA A 218 4.03 -2.04 -24.44
N GLY A 219 3.09 -1.16 -24.80
CA GLY A 219 1.88 -1.52 -25.54
C GLY A 219 0.91 -2.43 -24.75
N VAL A 220 0.95 -2.37 -23.43
CA VAL A 220 0.14 -3.15 -22.50
C VAL A 220 -0.82 -2.25 -21.71
N ASP A 221 -1.88 -2.83 -21.12
CA ASP A 221 -2.70 -2.13 -20.14
C ASP A 221 -1.89 -1.97 -18.84
N VAL A 222 -1.52 -0.73 -18.52
CA VAL A 222 -0.67 -0.38 -17.36
C VAL A 222 -1.32 -0.87 -16.06
N PHE A 223 -2.61 -0.61 -15.89
CA PHE A 223 -3.35 -1.03 -14.70
C PHE A 223 -3.26 -2.54 -14.50
N GLU A 224 -3.57 -3.30 -15.55
CA GLU A 224 -3.59 -4.75 -15.48
C GLU A 224 -2.21 -5.34 -15.14
N GLU A 225 -1.15 -4.84 -15.76
CA GLU A 225 0.20 -5.37 -15.51
C GLU A 225 0.72 -5.02 -14.11
N VAL A 226 0.54 -3.76 -13.65
CA VAL A 226 0.92 -3.37 -12.29
C VAL A 226 0.11 -4.15 -11.26
N PHE A 227 -1.19 -4.33 -11.50
CA PHE A 227 -2.06 -5.07 -10.61
C PHE A 227 -1.64 -6.55 -10.49
N LYS A 228 -1.25 -7.20 -11.60
CA LYS A 228 -0.68 -8.56 -11.57
C LYS A 228 0.58 -8.64 -10.74
N LEU A 229 1.47 -7.67 -10.87
CA LEU A 229 2.73 -7.65 -10.10
C LEU A 229 2.50 -7.46 -8.61
N VAL A 230 1.62 -6.53 -8.22
CA VAL A 230 1.24 -6.31 -6.82
C VAL A 230 0.59 -7.56 -6.24
N PHE A 231 -0.34 -8.18 -6.96
CA PHE A 231 -1.00 -9.42 -6.57
C PHE A 231 0.00 -10.58 -6.38
N THR A 232 0.94 -10.73 -7.32
CA THR A 232 1.99 -11.76 -7.27
C THR A 232 2.92 -11.56 -6.07
N LYS A 233 3.36 -10.32 -5.86
CA LYS A 233 4.23 -9.95 -4.74
C LYS A 233 3.53 -10.20 -3.40
N LEU A 234 2.26 -9.82 -3.29
CA LEU A 234 1.46 -10.05 -2.09
C LEU A 234 1.36 -11.54 -1.74
N TYR A 235 1.14 -12.39 -2.76
CA TYR A 235 1.12 -13.84 -2.58
C TYR A 235 2.45 -14.38 -2.06
N ASP A 236 3.56 -13.94 -2.65
CA ASP A 236 4.90 -14.36 -2.26
C ASP A 236 5.23 -13.97 -0.82
N GLU A 237 4.95 -12.72 -0.43
CA GLU A 237 5.11 -12.23 0.93
C GLU A 237 4.27 -13.02 1.94
N LEU A 238 2.99 -13.25 1.63
CA LEU A 238 2.09 -14.01 2.49
C LEU A 238 2.53 -15.47 2.65
N SER A 239 3.01 -16.09 1.57
CA SER A 239 3.48 -17.48 1.58
C SER A 239 4.79 -17.63 2.36
N CYS A 240 5.72 -16.67 2.20
CA CYS A 240 6.93 -16.60 3.02
C CYS A 240 6.59 -16.36 4.50
N TYR A 241 5.63 -15.49 4.78
CA TYR A 241 5.16 -15.19 6.13
C TYR A 241 4.54 -16.43 6.83
N ARG A 242 3.76 -17.23 6.09
CA ARG A 242 3.13 -18.46 6.62
C ARG A 242 4.11 -19.63 6.75
N GLY A 243 5.33 -19.49 6.22
CA GLY A 243 6.32 -20.55 6.19
C GLY A 243 6.09 -21.58 5.07
N ASP A 244 5.25 -21.24 4.07
CA ASP A 244 5.10 -22.03 2.86
C ASP A 244 6.39 -22.02 2.03
N TYR A 245 7.16 -20.92 2.15
CA TYR A 245 8.49 -20.71 1.58
C TYR A 245 9.46 -20.15 2.62
N ASP A 246 10.74 -20.49 2.49
CA ASP A 246 11.80 -20.02 3.39
C ASP A 246 12.25 -18.58 3.05
N HIS A 247 11.93 -18.08 1.87
CA HIS A 247 12.41 -16.78 1.38
C HIS A 247 11.50 -16.17 0.32
N ILE A 248 11.63 -14.84 0.15
CA ILE A 248 10.92 -14.04 -0.86
C ILE A 248 11.48 -14.37 -2.25
N ARG A 249 10.61 -14.77 -3.18
CA ARG A 249 10.91 -15.10 -4.57
C ARG A 249 10.68 -13.95 -5.55
N PHE A 250 9.85 -12.96 -5.16
CA PHE A 250 9.58 -11.76 -5.96
C PHE A 250 10.76 -10.79 -5.87
N ARG A 251 11.81 -11.09 -6.63
CA ARG A 251 13.07 -10.34 -6.63
C ARG A 251 13.65 -10.25 -8.03
N ASN A 252 14.32 -9.12 -8.30
CA ASN A 252 15.04 -8.91 -9.56
C ASN A 252 16.42 -9.58 -9.51
N THR A 253 16.45 -10.91 -9.50
CA THR A 253 17.64 -11.73 -9.50
C THR A 253 17.71 -12.62 -10.75
N ASN A 254 18.89 -13.14 -11.06
CA ASN A 254 19.16 -13.96 -12.24
C ASN A 254 19.01 -13.21 -13.60
N THR A 255 18.97 -13.97 -14.70
CA THR A 255 18.72 -13.38 -16.02
C THR A 255 17.27 -12.94 -16.18
N ALA A 256 17.02 -11.96 -17.04
CA ALA A 256 15.65 -11.44 -17.28
C ALA A 256 14.68 -12.56 -17.72
N SER A 257 15.17 -13.56 -18.49
CA SER A 257 14.34 -14.70 -18.89
C SER A 257 13.98 -15.62 -17.72
N GLN A 258 14.93 -15.93 -16.84
CA GLN A 258 14.69 -16.74 -15.64
C GLN A 258 13.78 -16.01 -14.66
N LEU A 259 13.97 -14.68 -14.50
CA LEU A 259 13.08 -13.84 -13.73
C LEU A 259 11.64 -13.95 -14.26
N LYS A 260 11.44 -13.79 -15.57
CA LYS A 260 10.09 -13.88 -16.17
C LYS A 260 9.42 -15.22 -15.89
N THR A 261 10.14 -16.31 -16.02
CA THR A 261 9.63 -17.66 -15.69
C THR A 261 9.19 -17.73 -14.23
N ARG A 262 10.06 -17.34 -13.30
CA ARG A 262 9.76 -17.37 -11.86
C ARG A 262 8.56 -16.48 -11.47
N ILE A 263 8.49 -15.25 -11.98
CA ILE A 263 7.37 -14.34 -11.66
C ILE A 263 6.07 -14.85 -12.28
N GLN A 264 6.10 -15.46 -13.47
CA GLN A 264 4.93 -16.09 -14.05
C GLN A 264 4.45 -17.31 -13.23
N GLU A 265 5.37 -18.14 -12.74
CA GLU A 265 5.05 -19.26 -11.84
C GLU A 265 4.40 -18.77 -10.54
N LEU A 266 4.98 -17.72 -9.90
CA LEU A 266 4.40 -17.08 -8.72
C LEU A 266 2.99 -16.52 -9.00
N PHE A 267 2.78 -15.89 -10.14
CA PHE A 267 1.47 -15.39 -10.55
C PHE A 267 0.46 -16.52 -10.73
N ASP A 268 0.87 -17.61 -11.34
CA ASP A 268 0.01 -18.79 -11.55
C ASP A 268 -0.36 -19.46 -10.22
N GLU A 269 0.56 -19.56 -9.28
CA GLU A 269 0.32 -20.04 -7.91
C GLU A 269 -0.64 -19.10 -7.15
N ALA A 270 -0.42 -17.78 -7.22
CA ALA A 270 -1.29 -16.79 -6.61
C ALA A 270 -2.73 -16.88 -7.15
N ARG A 271 -2.86 -16.99 -8.46
CA ARG A 271 -4.15 -17.13 -9.16
C ARG A 271 -4.88 -18.42 -8.77
N ALA A 272 -4.17 -19.53 -8.64
CA ALA A 272 -4.73 -20.79 -8.18
C ALA A 272 -5.18 -20.72 -6.70
N LYS A 273 -4.44 -19.98 -5.85
CA LYS A 273 -4.78 -19.82 -4.44
C LYS A 273 -5.97 -18.90 -4.23
N TRP A 274 -6.06 -17.82 -5.00
CA TRP A 274 -7.08 -16.79 -4.88
C TRP A 274 -7.96 -16.73 -6.12
N GLU A 275 -8.80 -17.74 -6.25
CA GLU A 275 -9.73 -17.88 -7.40
C GLU A 275 -10.63 -16.64 -7.56
N GLY A 276 -10.89 -16.28 -8.81
CA GLY A 276 -11.82 -15.21 -9.17
C GLY A 276 -11.26 -13.79 -9.12
N VAL A 277 -9.95 -13.61 -8.86
CA VAL A 277 -9.28 -12.31 -9.06
C VAL A 277 -8.83 -12.15 -10.51
N PHE A 278 -8.31 -13.20 -11.13
CA PHE A 278 -7.94 -13.23 -12.54
C PHE A 278 -8.54 -14.46 -13.26
N PRO A 279 -8.81 -14.36 -14.58
CA PRO A 279 -9.18 -15.50 -15.39
C PRO A 279 -8.13 -16.63 -15.35
N PRO A 280 -8.53 -17.91 -15.53
CA PRO A 280 -7.62 -19.05 -15.45
C PRO A 280 -6.46 -19.05 -16.46
N ASP A 281 -6.62 -18.38 -17.58
CA ASP A 281 -5.66 -18.28 -18.70
C ASP A 281 -4.86 -16.97 -18.71
N GLU A 282 -5.11 -16.06 -17.75
CA GLU A 282 -4.42 -14.78 -17.70
C GLU A 282 -2.90 -14.96 -17.48
N LYS A 283 -2.09 -14.12 -18.13
CA LYS A 283 -0.63 -14.14 -18.05
C LYS A 283 -0.06 -12.73 -17.96
N ILE A 284 1.16 -12.64 -17.44
CA ILE A 284 1.95 -11.41 -17.47
C ILE A 284 2.41 -11.15 -18.91
N LYS A 285 2.01 -10.00 -19.45
CA LYS A 285 2.27 -9.62 -20.86
C LYS A 285 3.58 -8.86 -21.07
N LEU A 286 4.21 -8.40 -19.98
CA LEU A 286 5.48 -7.69 -20.05
C LEU A 286 6.59 -8.54 -20.67
N THR A 287 7.48 -7.89 -21.44
CA THR A 287 8.73 -8.54 -21.89
C THR A 287 9.62 -8.84 -20.67
N ALA A 288 10.62 -9.71 -20.84
CA ALA A 288 11.51 -10.06 -19.74
C ALA A 288 12.27 -8.83 -19.18
N ASP A 289 12.73 -7.94 -20.07
CA ASP A 289 13.45 -6.73 -19.65
C ASP A 289 12.54 -5.73 -18.94
N HIS A 290 11.35 -5.47 -19.48
CA HIS A 290 10.35 -4.61 -18.83
C HIS A 290 9.93 -5.14 -17.46
N LEU A 291 9.74 -6.45 -17.35
CA LEU A 291 9.41 -7.11 -16.10
C LEU A 291 10.54 -6.95 -15.07
N ALA A 292 11.80 -7.06 -15.49
CA ALA A 292 12.94 -6.89 -14.59
C ALA A 292 12.99 -5.47 -13.97
N VAL A 293 12.69 -4.44 -14.75
CA VAL A 293 12.60 -3.06 -14.25
C VAL A 293 11.45 -2.93 -13.26
N CYS A 294 10.25 -3.41 -13.59
CA CYS A 294 9.08 -3.31 -12.72
C CYS A 294 9.27 -4.09 -11.41
N VAL A 295 9.83 -5.31 -11.46
CA VAL A 295 10.11 -6.09 -10.25
C VAL A 295 11.15 -5.38 -9.39
N GLY A 296 12.24 -4.86 -9.99
CA GLY A 296 13.26 -4.09 -9.28
C GLY A 296 12.72 -2.84 -8.58
N SER A 297 11.73 -2.18 -9.17
CA SER A 297 11.08 -1.01 -8.57
C SER A 297 10.18 -1.36 -7.38
N LEU A 298 9.60 -2.58 -7.35
CA LEU A 298 8.67 -3.03 -6.32
C LEU A 298 9.28 -3.94 -5.26
N GLU A 299 10.39 -4.65 -5.53
CA GLU A 299 10.90 -5.73 -4.68
C GLU A 299 11.17 -5.31 -3.23
N GLU A 300 11.62 -4.08 -3.00
CA GLU A 300 11.94 -3.56 -1.67
C GLU A 300 10.73 -3.08 -0.85
N TYR A 301 9.57 -2.92 -1.49
CA TYR A 301 8.36 -2.51 -0.80
C TYR A 301 7.68 -3.70 -0.14
N LYS A 302 7.44 -3.62 1.16
CA LYS A 302 6.59 -4.58 1.85
C LYS A 302 5.13 -4.20 1.58
N LEU A 303 4.32 -5.14 1.10
CA LEU A 303 2.90 -4.94 0.82
C LEU A 303 2.00 -5.59 1.86
N PHE A 304 2.29 -6.84 2.22
CA PHE A 304 1.48 -7.59 3.16
C PHE A 304 1.59 -7.00 4.58
N ASN A 305 0.44 -6.74 5.19
CA ASN A 305 0.36 -6.13 6.52
C ASN A 305 1.15 -4.80 6.61
N SER A 306 1.12 -4.03 5.54
CA SER A 306 1.73 -2.69 5.47
C SER A 306 0.69 -1.61 5.76
N ASN A 307 1.19 -0.38 5.90
CA ASN A 307 0.34 0.78 5.99
C ASN A 307 -0.55 0.92 4.74
N LEU A 308 -1.87 0.72 4.93
CA LEU A 308 -2.83 0.73 3.83
C LEU A 308 -2.94 2.07 3.10
N ASP A 309 -2.59 3.19 3.75
CA ASP A 309 -2.62 4.50 3.12
C ASP A 309 -1.73 4.58 1.89
N VAL A 310 -0.57 3.94 1.98
CA VAL A 310 0.40 3.89 0.88
C VAL A 310 -0.14 3.06 -0.28
N VAL A 311 -0.76 1.94 0.06
CA VAL A 311 -1.29 1.00 -0.94
C VAL A 311 -2.57 1.52 -1.58
N ASP A 312 -3.47 2.07 -0.78
CA ASP A 312 -4.75 2.62 -1.21
C ASP A 312 -4.57 3.81 -2.17
N GLU A 313 -3.64 4.73 -1.86
CA GLU A 313 -3.33 5.85 -2.73
C GLU A 313 -2.79 5.39 -4.09
N ALA A 314 -1.99 4.33 -4.10
CA ALA A 314 -1.46 3.74 -5.31
C ALA A 314 -2.57 3.09 -6.17
N PHE A 315 -3.48 2.34 -5.52
CA PHE A 315 -4.61 1.73 -6.22
C PHE A 315 -5.65 2.75 -6.65
N GLU A 316 -5.93 3.77 -5.84
CA GLU A 316 -6.78 4.89 -6.23
C GLU A 316 -6.27 5.56 -7.50
N TYR A 317 -4.96 5.81 -7.57
CA TYR A 317 -4.34 6.35 -8.79
C TYR A 317 -4.56 5.45 -10.01
N LEU A 318 -4.29 4.16 -9.87
CA LEU A 318 -4.41 3.19 -10.96
C LEU A 318 -5.85 3.05 -11.48
N VAL A 319 -6.83 2.95 -10.56
CA VAL A 319 -8.25 2.83 -10.92
C VAL A 319 -8.75 4.11 -11.58
N ASN A 320 -8.44 5.27 -11.00
CA ASN A 320 -8.84 6.56 -11.57
C ASN A 320 -8.31 6.78 -12.98
N LYS A 321 -7.10 6.31 -13.27
CA LYS A 321 -6.52 6.43 -14.59
C LYS A 321 -7.17 5.51 -15.62
N SER A 322 -7.48 4.28 -15.22
CA SER A 322 -8.15 3.30 -16.10
C SER A 322 -9.60 3.67 -16.41
N SER A 323 -10.26 4.41 -15.49
CA SER A 323 -11.66 4.83 -15.58
C SER A 323 -11.87 6.15 -16.33
N LYS A 324 -10.86 6.69 -17.02
CA LYS A 324 -11.00 7.91 -17.83
C LYS A 324 -12.06 7.75 -18.91
N GLY A 325 -13.30 8.06 -18.57
CA GLY A 325 -14.47 8.00 -19.47
C GLY A 325 -15.74 7.48 -18.83
N GLU A 326 -15.70 6.76 -17.74
CA GLU A 326 -16.88 6.32 -17.01
C GLU A 326 -17.30 7.37 -15.99
N LYS A 327 -18.48 7.94 -16.19
CA LYS A 327 -19.03 8.99 -15.32
C LYS A 327 -19.52 8.38 -14.01
N GLY A 328 -18.91 8.76 -12.88
CA GLY A 328 -19.54 8.63 -11.56
C GLY A 328 -18.92 7.64 -10.56
N GLN A 329 -17.79 7.01 -10.85
CA GLN A 329 -17.04 6.28 -9.81
C GLN A 329 -16.07 7.26 -9.12
N TYR A 330 -16.25 7.47 -7.82
CA TYR A 330 -15.40 8.34 -7.02
C TYR A 330 -14.97 7.61 -5.76
N PHE A 331 -13.68 7.67 -5.46
CA PHE A 331 -13.17 7.20 -4.18
C PHE A 331 -13.67 8.09 -3.05
N THR A 332 -14.14 7.47 -1.99
CA THR A 332 -14.52 8.18 -0.78
C THR A 332 -13.27 8.56 0.00
N PRO A 333 -13.02 9.84 0.28
CA PRO A 333 -11.87 10.24 1.08
C PRO A 333 -11.91 9.58 2.47
N ARG A 334 -10.74 9.13 2.98
CA ARG A 334 -10.64 8.38 4.23
C ARG A 334 -11.28 9.04 5.42
N HIS A 335 -11.03 10.33 5.64
CA HIS A 335 -11.64 11.09 6.74
C HIS A 335 -13.18 11.09 6.68
N VAL A 336 -13.79 10.95 5.49
CA VAL A 336 -15.24 10.75 5.33
C VAL A 336 -15.64 9.32 5.69
N ILE A 337 -14.82 8.35 5.31
CA ILE A 337 -15.02 6.95 5.66
C ILE A 337 -14.95 6.77 7.18
N ASP A 338 -13.91 7.32 7.81
CA ASP A 338 -13.70 7.25 9.26
C ASP A 338 -14.81 7.94 10.04
N LEU A 339 -15.29 9.11 9.55
CA LEU A 339 -16.48 9.73 10.10
C LEU A 339 -17.68 8.77 10.11
N CYS A 340 -17.96 8.13 8.98
CA CYS A 340 -19.09 7.21 8.85
C CYS A 340 -18.94 6.00 9.78
N VAL A 341 -17.74 5.41 9.84
CA VAL A 341 -17.45 4.25 10.69
C VAL A 341 -17.57 4.62 12.17
N ARG A 342 -16.98 5.73 12.60
CA ARG A 342 -17.06 6.21 14.00
C ARG A 342 -18.51 6.48 14.41
N MET A 343 -19.29 7.19 13.59
CA MET A 343 -20.67 7.52 13.89
C MET A 343 -21.62 6.31 13.84
N LEU A 344 -21.34 5.28 13.05
CA LEU A 344 -22.12 4.03 13.08
C LEU A 344 -21.60 3.02 14.10
N ASN A 345 -20.37 3.12 14.55
CA ASN A 345 -19.76 2.32 15.59
C ASN A 345 -20.02 0.80 15.45
N PRO A 346 -19.58 0.14 14.35
CA PRO A 346 -19.85 -1.28 14.13
C PRO A 346 -19.19 -2.16 15.19
N GLY A 347 -19.91 -3.21 15.62
CA GLY A 347 -19.45 -4.20 16.60
C GLY A 347 -19.02 -5.52 15.99
N GLU A 348 -18.25 -6.34 16.75
CA GLU A 348 -17.75 -7.65 16.30
C GLU A 348 -18.86 -8.65 15.95
N THR A 349 -20.00 -8.56 16.60
CA THR A 349 -21.13 -9.48 16.40
C THR A 349 -22.02 -9.10 15.23
N GLU A 350 -21.91 -7.88 14.74
CA GLU A 350 -22.77 -7.31 13.70
C GLU A 350 -22.30 -7.65 12.29
N THR A 351 -23.26 -7.88 11.40
CA THR A 351 -22.99 -8.03 9.95
C THR A 351 -22.92 -6.68 9.28
N LEU A 352 -21.94 -6.49 8.41
CA LEU A 352 -21.67 -5.23 7.71
C LEU A 352 -21.63 -5.44 6.21
N ILE A 353 -22.20 -4.50 5.45
CA ILE A 353 -22.13 -4.48 3.99
C ILE A 353 -21.82 -3.09 3.43
N ASP A 354 -21.02 -3.08 2.36
CA ASP A 354 -20.89 -1.97 1.42
C ASP A 354 -21.48 -2.38 0.08
N THR A 355 -22.52 -1.69 -0.36
CA THR A 355 -23.31 -2.05 -1.56
C THR A 355 -22.82 -1.41 -2.86
N ALA A 356 -21.80 -0.56 -2.78
CA ALA A 356 -21.12 0.09 -3.91
C ALA A 356 -19.66 0.29 -3.54
N CYS A 357 -18.95 -0.83 -3.28
CA CYS A 357 -17.75 -0.80 -2.48
C CYS A 357 -16.52 -0.15 -3.16
N GLY A 358 -16.53 -0.01 -4.49
CA GLY A 358 -15.36 0.48 -5.19
C GLY A 358 -14.11 -0.33 -4.79
N SER A 359 -13.11 0.35 -4.22
CA SER A 359 -11.89 -0.27 -3.69
C SER A 359 -12.04 -0.86 -2.27
N ALA A 360 -13.26 -0.95 -1.73
CA ALA A 360 -13.55 -1.45 -0.38
C ALA A 360 -13.11 -0.56 0.79
N GLY A 361 -12.98 0.75 0.58
CA GLY A 361 -12.55 1.68 1.64
C GLY A 361 -13.41 1.60 2.90
N PHE A 362 -14.75 1.60 2.79
CA PHE A 362 -15.63 1.50 3.94
C PHE A 362 -15.48 0.19 4.71
N THR A 363 -15.45 -0.95 4.00
CA THR A 363 -15.29 -2.25 4.66
C THR A 363 -13.96 -2.38 5.36
N MET A 364 -12.88 -1.89 4.74
CA MET A 364 -11.54 -1.91 5.31
C MET A 364 -11.43 -1.11 6.61
N HIS A 365 -11.90 0.13 6.62
CA HIS A 365 -11.87 0.97 7.82
C HIS A 365 -12.80 0.43 8.93
N ALA A 366 -13.95 -0.14 8.57
CA ALA A 366 -14.82 -0.81 9.53
C ALA A 366 -14.15 -2.06 10.14
N ILE A 367 -13.42 -2.84 9.33
CA ILE A 367 -12.62 -3.97 9.82
C ILE A 367 -11.58 -3.47 10.83
N PHE A 368 -10.84 -2.42 10.53
CA PHE A 368 -9.83 -1.88 11.45
C PHE A 368 -10.42 -1.35 12.74
N HIS A 369 -11.54 -0.64 12.65
CA HIS A 369 -12.26 -0.15 13.83
C HIS A 369 -12.64 -1.30 14.79
N VAL A 370 -13.16 -2.39 14.25
CA VAL A 370 -13.53 -3.58 15.06
C VAL A 370 -12.28 -4.33 15.54
N TRP A 371 -11.28 -4.51 14.69
CA TRP A 371 -10.03 -5.19 15.07
C TRP A 371 -9.27 -4.42 16.15
N GLU A 372 -9.22 -3.11 16.08
CA GLU A 372 -8.58 -2.29 17.11
C GLU A 372 -9.24 -2.50 18.48
N ARG A 373 -10.58 -2.62 18.52
CA ARG A 373 -11.32 -2.93 19.74
C ARG A 373 -10.99 -4.35 20.25
N ILE A 374 -11.01 -5.35 19.38
CA ILE A 374 -10.63 -6.72 19.72
C ILE A 374 -9.20 -6.78 20.25
N LEU A 375 -8.25 -6.13 19.59
CA LEU A 375 -6.85 -6.10 20.00
C LEU A 375 -6.67 -5.43 21.36
N ARG A 376 -7.39 -4.33 21.63
CA ARG A 376 -7.36 -3.63 22.92
C ARG A 376 -7.91 -4.52 24.04
N GLU A 377 -9.00 -5.25 23.80
CA GLU A 377 -9.57 -6.22 24.73
C GLU A 377 -8.62 -7.39 25.02
N GLU A 378 -7.83 -7.81 24.06
CA GLU A 378 -6.80 -8.85 24.22
C GLU A 378 -5.45 -8.31 24.75
N GLY A 379 -5.37 -7.02 25.14
CA GLY A 379 -4.21 -6.42 25.78
C GLY A 379 -3.13 -5.92 24.82
N PHE A 380 -3.44 -5.79 23.54
CA PHE A 380 -2.55 -5.20 22.54
C PHE A 380 -2.77 -3.69 22.42
N ASN A 381 -1.73 -2.95 21.99
CA ASN A 381 -1.82 -1.54 21.66
C ASN A 381 -2.33 -1.32 20.23
N ALA A 382 -2.88 -0.15 19.92
CA ALA A 382 -3.36 0.22 18.58
C ALA A 382 -2.29 0.06 17.49
N SER A 383 -1.02 0.36 17.78
CA SER A 383 0.12 0.15 16.87
C SER A 383 0.30 -1.31 16.41
N HIS A 384 -0.25 -2.26 17.15
CA HIS A 384 -0.21 -3.68 16.78
C HIS A 384 -1.17 -4.03 15.64
N LEU A 385 -2.08 -3.14 15.28
CA LEU A 385 -3.01 -3.37 14.16
C LEU A 385 -2.29 -3.74 12.86
N PHE A 386 -1.16 -3.06 12.58
CA PHE A 386 -0.34 -3.28 11.36
C PHE A 386 0.96 -4.04 11.61
N THR A 387 1.36 -4.27 12.87
CA THR A 387 2.65 -4.91 13.19
C THR A 387 2.52 -6.34 13.69
N LEU A 388 1.33 -6.76 14.16
CA LEU A 388 1.10 -8.15 14.58
C LEU A 388 1.22 -9.10 13.40
N GLN A 389 2.15 -10.02 13.52
CA GLN A 389 2.36 -11.05 12.52
C GLN A 389 1.15 -11.99 12.39
N LYS A 390 0.52 -12.35 13.48
CA LYS A 390 -0.69 -13.19 13.47
C LYS A 390 -1.81 -12.48 14.20
N LYS A 391 -2.89 -12.20 13.50
CA LYS A 391 -4.10 -11.62 14.09
C LYS A 391 -4.78 -12.64 15.00
N PRO A 392 -5.43 -12.21 16.10
CA PRO A 392 -6.31 -13.05 16.87
C PRO A 392 -7.38 -13.73 16.01
N ARG A 393 -7.74 -14.96 16.34
CA ARG A 393 -8.78 -15.70 15.60
C ARG A 393 -10.12 -14.95 15.52
N ARG A 394 -10.44 -14.13 16.53
CA ARG A 394 -11.64 -13.27 16.53
C ARG A 394 -11.62 -12.29 15.35
N CYS A 395 -10.47 -11.67 15.08
CA CYS A 395 -10.29 -10.76 13.95
C CYS A 395 -10.56 -11.45 12.62
N GLU A 396 -9.96 -12.63 12.39
CA GLU A 396 -10.15 -13.40 11.17
C GLU A 396 -11.61 -13.83 11.00
N LYS A 397 -12.23 -14.31 12.09
CA LYS A 397 -13.62 -14.77 12.08
C LYS A 397 -14.61 -13.63 11.80
N TYR A 398 -14.39 -12.45 12.38
CA TYR A 398 -15.23 -11.28 12.11
C TYR A 398 -15.30 -11.00 10.61
N VAL A 399 -14.16 -10.91 9.96
CA VAL A 399 -14.11 -10.60 8.54
C VAL A 399 -14.74 -11.70 7.69
N GLN A 400 -14.42 -12.95 7.97
CA GLN A 400 -14.95 -14.10 7.23
C GLN A 400 -16.48 -14.21 7.32
N ASP A 401 -17.05 -14.01 8.50
CA ASP A 401 -18.45 -14.30 8.78
C ASP A 401 -19.34 -13.05 8.66
N LYS A 402 -18.80 -11.86 8.87
CA LYS A 402 -19.59 -10.65 9.13
C LYS A 402 -19.43 -9.54 8.09
N VAL A 403 -18.35 -9.52 7.30
CA VAL A 403 -18.07 -8.41 6.38
C VAL A 403 -18.34 -8.79 4.92
N PHE A 404 -19.12 -7.94 4.25
CA PHE A 404 -19.56 -8.12 2.87
C PHE A 404 -19.36 -6.85 2.06
N ALA A 405 -19.09 -7.01 0.77
CA ALA A 405 -18.98 -5.93 -0.18
C ALA A 405 -19.56 -6.35 -1.54
N ILE A 406 -20.17 -5.42 -2.24
CA ILE A 406 -20.69 -5.62 -3.58
C ILE A 406 -20.22 -4.49 -4.49
N ASP A 407 -19.79 -4.83 -5.69
CA ASP A 407 -19.66 -3.88 -6.78
C ASP A 407 -20.05 -4.53 -8.11
N PHE A 408 -20.53 -3.73 -9.05
CA PHE A 408 -20.88 -4.17 -10.38
C PHE A 408 -19.68 -4.13 -11.36
N ASP A 409 -18.66 -3.34 -11.03
CA ASP A 409 -17.44 -3.23 -11.81
C ASP A 409 -16.42 -4.31 -11.40
N GLU A 410 -16.04 -5.14 -12.35
CA GLU A 410 -15.13 -6.26 -12.11
C GLU A 410 -13.74 -5.78 -11.65
N ARG A 411 -13.24 -4.65 -12.18
CA ARG A 411 -11.93 -4.10 -11.78
C ARG A 411 -11.95 -3.66 -10.32
N SER A 412 -13.01 -2.95 -9.92
CA SER A 412 -13.22 -2.54 -8.52
C SER A 412 -13.27 -3.74 -7.59
N VAL A 413 -14.02 -4.79 -7.95
CA VAL A 413 -14.08 -6.04 -7.17
C VAL A 413 -12.72 -6.71 -7.02
N ARG A 414 -11.91 -6.75 -8.08
CA ARG A 414 -10.56 -7.33 -8.03
C ARG A 414 -9.64 -6.51 -7.13
N VAL A 415 -9.68 -5.18 -7.23
CA VAL A 415 -8.93 -4.27 -6.36
C VAL A 415 -9.35 -4.44 -4.91
N ALA A 416 -10.66 -4.45 -4.63
CA ALA A 416 -11.20 -4.66 -3.28
C ALA A 416 -10.72 -5.97 -2.66
N ARG A 417 -10.74 -7.06 -3.42
CA ARG A 417 -10.20 -8.36 -2.96
C ARG A 417 -8.70 -8.30 -2.66
N CYS A 418 -7.93 -7.64 -3.52
CA CYS A 418 -6.49 -7.48 -3.33
C CYS A 418 -6.17 -6.64 -2.08
N LEU A 419 -6.88 -5.53 -1.88
CA LEU A 419 -6.70 -4.67 -0.70
C LEU A 419 -7.05 -5.40 0.60
N ASN A 420 -8.11 -6.19 0.61
CA ASN A 420 -8.45 -7.02 1.75
C ASN A 420 -7.35 -8.06 2.07
N LEU A 421 -6.72 -8.65 1.04
CA LEU A 421 -5.56 -9.54 1.23
C LEU A 421 -4.37 -8.79 1.83
N ILE A 422 -4.10 -7.56 1.40
CA ILE A 422 -3.03 -6.69 1.95
C ILE A 422 -3.28 -6.39 3.42
N ALA A 423 -4.53 -6.13 3.79
CA ALA A 423 -4.93 -5.92 5.17
C ALA A 423 -4.74 -7.15 6.07
N GLY A 424 -4.37 -8.27 5.49
CA GLY A 424 -4.20 -9.53 6.22
C GLY A 424 -5.48 -10.32 6.39
N ASP A 425 -6.55 -9.93 5.70
CA ASP A 425 -7.87 -10.55 5.80
C ASP A 425 -8.02 -11.77 4.89
N GLY A 426 -7.91 -11.62 3.58
CA GLY A 426 -8.04 -12.70 2.59
C GLY A 426 -9.38 -13.45 2.55
N GLN A 427 -10.35 -13.09 3.38
CA GLN A 427 -11.60 -13.81 3.59
C GLN A 427 -12.85 -12.97 3.36
N THR A 428 -12.74 -11.65 3.22
CA THR A 428 -13.88 -10.75 3.00
C THR A 428 -14.75 -11.22 1.83
N ASN A 429 -16.06 -11.18 2.04
CA ASN A 429 -17.04 -11.59 1.03
C ASN A 429 -17.28 -10.47 0.01
N VAL A 430 -16.34 -10.27 -0.93
CA VAL A 430 -16.49 -9.33 -2.04
C VAL A 430 -17.19 -10.01 -3.22
N LEU A 431 -18.37 -9.53 -3.58
CA LEU A 431 -19.25 -10.11 -4.59
C LEU A 431 -19.30 -9.20 -5.83
N HIS A 432 -19.06 -9.79 -7.01
CA HIS A 432 -19.26 -9.10 -8.29
C HIS A 432 -20.72 -9.26 -8.70
N LEU A 433 -21.55 -8.27 -8.39
CA LEU A 433 -23.01 -8.30 -8.61
C LEU A 433 -23.53 -6.88 -8.84
N ASN A 434 -24.63 -6.76 -9.56
CA ASN A 434 -25.37 -5.50 -9.64
C ASN A 434 -26.34 -5.38 -8.46
N THR A 435 -26.04 -4.49 -7.53
CA THR A 435 -26.85 -4.22 -6.33
C THR A 435 -28.29 -3.83 -6.68
N LEU A 436 -28.51 -3.11 -7.78
CA LEU A 436 -29.81 -2.56 -8.16
C LEU A 436 -30.72 -3.55 -8.89
N ASP A 437 -30.25 -4.74 -9.25
CA ASP A 437 -31.02 -5.70 -10.05
C ASP A 437 -31.87 -6.63 -9.17
N TYR A 438 -33.01 -6.16 -8.65
CA TYR A 438 -33.91 -6.95 -7.80
C TYR A 438 -34.33 -8.29 -8.40
N ARG A 439 -34.68 -8.33 -9.68
CA ARG A 439 -35.22 -9.55 -10.32
C ARG A 439 -34.26 -10.70 -10.23
N ARG A 440 -32.98 -10.43 -10.42
CA ARG A 440 -31.95 -11.47 -10.39
C ARG A 440 -31.61 -11.93 -8.99
N TRP A 441 -31.87 -11.08 -7.99
CA TRP A 441 -31.72 -11.44 -6.58
C TRP A 441 -32.87 -12.30 -6.07
N GLU A 442 -34.11 -12.10 -6.59
CA GLU A 442 -35.29 -12.90 -6.25
C GLU A 442 -35.29 -14.26 -6.93
N ASP A 443 -34.78 -14.36 -8.16
CA ASP A 443 -34.68 -15.60 -8.94
C ASP A 443 -33.74 -16.66 -8.34
N LEU A 444 -33.07 -16.34 -7.24
CA LEU A 444 -32.16 -17.23 -6.52
C LEU A 444 -32.81 -18.44 -5.83
N THR A 445 -34.11 -18.48 -5.73
CA THR A 445 -34.81 -19.46 -4.89
C THR A 445 -35.37 -20.68 -5.63
N GLY A 446 -35.17 -20.79 -6.94
CA GLY A 446 -35.72 -21.91 -7.74
C GLY A 446 -34.81 -22.43 -8.83
N ASP A 447 -34.57 -23.74 -8.82
CA ASP A 447 -33.74 -24.45 -9.80
C ASP A 447 -34.28 -24.45 -11.25
N GLU A 448 -35.53 -24.09 -11.47
CA GLU A 448 -36.19 -24.12 -12.78
C GLU A 448 -36.31 -22.76 -13.49
N LYS A 449 -36.06 -21.64 -12.80
CA LYS A 449 -36.25 -20.29 -13.34
C LYS A 449 -35.01 -19.69 -14.01
N ASP A 450 -34.00 -20.47 -14.20
CA ASP A 450 -32.79 -20.11 -14.94
C ASP A 450 -33.05 -19.89 -16.47
N LYS A 451 -34.29 -20.00 -16.89
CA LYS A 451 -34.72 -19.82 -18.25
C LYS A 451 -35.45 -18.50 -18.46
N VAL A 452 -34.78 -17.37 -18.18
CA VAL A 452 -35.24 -16.13 -18.81
C VAL A 452 -34.76 -16.14 -20.26
N PRO A 453 -35.65 -16.19 -21.22
CA PRO A 453 -35.25 -16.21 -22.63
C PRO A 453 -34.55 -14.88 -22.97
N GLY A 454 -33.35 -14.95 -23.49
CA GLY A 454 -32.78 -13.89 -24.31
C GLY A 454 -31.56 -13.12 -23.77
N ASP A 455 -31.25 -13.14 -22.47
CA ASP A 455 -30.06 -12.40 -21.98
C ASP A 455 -29.14 -13.29 -21.13
N HIS A 456 -28.14 -13.87 -21.78
CA HIS A 456 -27.11 -14.67 -21.11
C HIS A 456 -25.92 -13.85 -20.63
N THR A 457 -25.82 -12.58 -21.01
CA THR A 457 -24.65 -11.72 -20.75
C THR A 457 -24.41 -11.49 -19.26
N TRP A 458 -25.45 -11.40 -18.45
CA TRP A 458 -25.29 -11.23 -17.01
C TRP A 458 -24.70 -12.46 -16.31
N ARG A 459 -24.97 -13.69 -16.82
CA ARG A 459 -24.39 -14.92 -16.27
C ARG A 459 -22.91 -15.01 -16.56
N GLU A 460 -22.50 -14.57 -17.73
CA GLU A 460 -21.10 -14.50 -18.11
C GLU A 460 -20.38 -13.44 -17.24
N THR A 461 -21.00 -12.28 -17.03
CA THR A 461 -20.41 -11.19 -16.27
C THR A 461 -20.39 -11.46 -14.75
N TYR A 462 -21.54 -11.89 -14.18
CA TYR A 462 -21.69 -12.00 -12.72
C TYR A 462 -21.75 -13.43 -12.19
N GLY A 463 -21.55 -14.43 -13.03
CA GLY A 463 -21.70 -15.85 -12.68
C GLY A 463 -20.94 -16.30 -11.43
N PRO A 464 -19.67 -15.94 -11.25
CA PRO A 464 -18.91 -16.30 -10.04
C PRO A 464 -19.46 -15.65 -8.77
N GLY A 465 -19.81 -14.35 -8.82
CA GLY A 465 -20.43 -13.63 -7.70
C GLY A 465 -21.76 -14.22 -7.30
N TRP A 466 -22.57 -14.54 -8.29
CA TRP A 466 -23.86 -15.20 -8.14
C TRP A 466 -23.76 -16.59 -7.48
N LYS A 467 -22.81 -17.42 -7.92
CA LYS A 467 -22.54 -18.74 -7.34
C LYS A 467 -22.16 -18.61 -5.85
N LYS A 468 -21.33 -17.62 -5.51
CA LYS A 468 -20.93 -17.34 -4.13
C LYS A 468 -22.11 -16.88 -3.27
N LEU A 469 -22.93 -15.95 -3.78
CA LEU A 469 -24.14 -15.48 -3.09
C LEU A 469 -25.13 -16.63 -2.81
N ARG A 470 -25.37 -17.49 -3.82
CA ARG A 470 -26.23 -18.67 -3.69
C ARG A 470 -25.71 -19.60 -2.58
N ALA A 471 -24.41 -19.86 -2.52
CA ALA A 471 -23.79 -20.67 -1.50
C ALA A 471 -23.96 -20.04 -0.10
N LEU A 472 -23.75 -18.72 0.04
CA LEU A 472 -23.95 -17.99 1.29
C LEU A 472 -25.41 -18.09 1.79
N ARG A 473 -26.39 -17.89 0.90
CA ARG A 473 -27.82 -17.97 1.26
C ARG A 473 -28.32 -19.39 1.51
N ALA A 474 -27.68 -20.40 0.92
CA ALA A 474 -27.98 -21.81 1.18
C ALA A 474 -27.41 -22.28 2.52
N ALA A 475 -26.39 -21.63 3.05
CA ALA A 475 -25.83 -21.93 4.35
C ALA A 475 -26.88 -21.71 5.46
N LYS A 476 -26.85 -22.54 6.50
CA LYS A 476 -27.69 -22.35 7.67
C LYS A 476 -27.16 -21.17 8.49
N GLY A 477 -28.02 -20.23 8.87
CA GLY A 477 -27.66 -19.11 9.76
C GLY A 477 -28.08 -17.74 9.21
N ASP A 478 -27.44 -16.69 9.71
CA ASP A 478 -27.76 -15.26 9.51
C ASP A 478 -27.75 -14.79 8.05
N ASN A 479 -27.01 -15.48 7.18
CA ASN A 479 -26.86 -15.07 5.79
C ASN A 479 -28.05 -15.46 4.87
N ARG A 480 -29.01 -16.22 5.38
CA ARG A 480 -30.14 -16.71 4.56
C ARG A 480 -31.04 -15.61 4.05
N SER A 481 -31.33 -14.62 4.87
CA SER A 481 -32.12 -13.43 4.49
C SER A 481 -31.30 -12.40 3.75
N PHE A 482 -29.97 -12.49 3.81
CA PHE A 482 -29.02 -11.49 3.30
C PHE A 482 -29.32 -10.07 3.79
N GLY A 483 -29.65 -9.95 5.09
CA GLY A 483 -29.87 -8.71 5.79
C GLY A 483 -28.67 -8.37 6.69
N PHE A 484 -28.45 -7.05 6.91
CA PHE A 484 -27.25 -6.55 7.58
C PHE A 484 -27.59 -5.61 8.74
N ASP A 485 -26.75 -5.62 9.77
CA ASP A 485 -26.89 -4.75 10.94
C ASP A 485 -26.34 -3.34 10.63
N VAL A 486 -25.27 -3.29 9.83
CA VAL A 486 -24.60 -2.03 9.44
C VAL A 486 -24.42 -1.97 7.92
N LEU A 487 -24.77 -0.84 7.32
CA LEU A 487 -24.58 -0.58 5.91
C LEU A 487 -23.84 0.74 5.69
N LEU A 488 -22.81 0.69 4.88
CA LEU A 488 -22.03 1.86 4.44
C LEU A 488 -22.06 1.90 2.92
N ALA A 489 -22.28 3.08 2.32
CA ALA A 489 -22.24 3.18 0.87
C ALA A 489 -21.94 4.60 0.39
N ASN A 490 -21.20 4.70 -0.70
CA ASN A 490 -21.08 5.90 -1.52
C ASN A 490 -21.50 5.56 -2.96
N PRO A 491 -22.82 5.52 -3.23
CA PRO A 491 -23.33 5.13 -4.54
C PRO A 491 -22.99 6.18 -5.61
N PRO A 492 -22.94 5.79 -6.90
CA PRO A 492 -22.70 6.74 -7.98
C PRO A 492 -23.79 7.82 -8.06
N PHE A 493 -23.37 9.11 -8.09
CA PHE A 493 -24.29 10.26 -8.11
C PHE A 493 -24.88 10.57 -9.49
N ALA A 494 -24.26 10.05 -10.54
CA ALA A 494 -24.64 10.34 -11.92
C ALA A 494 -25.12 9.10 -12.66
N GLY A 495 -25.98 9.35 -13.64
CA GLY A 495 -26.56 8.32 -14.49
C GLY A 495 -27.93 7.86 -14.03
N ASP A 496 -28.82 7.70 -15.03
CA ASP A 496 -30.17 7.24 -14.83
C ASP A 496 -30.34 5.80 -15.31
N ILE A 497 -31.13 5.03 -14.59
CA ILE A 497 -31.64 3.75 -15.05
C ILE A 497 -32.92 4.03 -15.87
N LYS A 498 -32.97 3.44 -17.07
CA LYS A 498 -34.10 3.58 -18.01
C LYS A 498 -34.77 2.25 -18.34
N GLN A 499 -34.17 1.16 -17.89
CA GLN A 499 -34.68 -0.19 -18.14
C GLN A 499 -35.92 -0.44 -17.29
N THR A 500 -37.06 -0.59 -17.95
CA THR A 500 -38.38 -0.75 -17.31
C THR A 500 -38.44 -1.92 -16.34
N ASP A 501 -37.82 -3.03 -16.69
CA ASP A 501 -37.76 -4.24 -15.88
C ASP A 501 -36.88 -4.06 -14.61
N MET A 502 -35.84 -3.25 -14.67
CA MET A 502 -35.08 -2.87 -13.49
C MET A 502 -35.83 -1.88 -12.59
N LEU A 503 -36.58 -0.95 -13.18
CA LEU A 503 -37.28 0.10 -12.44
C LEU A 503 -38.56 -0.41 -11.76
N SER A 504 -39.26 -1.37 -12.38
CA SER A 504 -40.60 -1.80 -11.94
C SER A 504 -40.69 -2.27 -10.47
N PRO A 505 -39.69 -2.89 -9.84
CA PRO A 505 -39.76 -3.29 -8.44
C PRO A 505 -39.62 -2.14 -7.45
N TYR A 506 -39.08 -0.97 -7.88
CA TYR A 506 -38.77 0.14 -6.98
C TYR A 506 -40.00 1.05 -6.77
N GLU A 507 -40.35 1.32 -5.52
CA GLU A 507 -41.40 2.24 -5.16
C GLU A 507 -41.05 3.68 -5.58
N LEU A 508 -39.77 4.10 -5.35
CA LEU A 508 -39.30 5.43 -5.75
C LEU A 508 -39.24 5.63 -7.26
N ALA A 509 -39.34 4.57 -8.06
CA ALA A 509 -39.43 4.67 -9.52
C ALA A 509 -40.83 4.90 -10.05
N HIS A 510 -41.84 4.92 -9.21
CA HIS A 510 -43.22 5.18 -9.61
C HIS A 510 -43.66 6.59 -9.17
N LYS A 511 -44.51 7.23 -9.94
CA LYS A 511 -45.21 8.47 -9.51
C LYS A 511 -46.21 8.16 -8.40
N VAL A 512 -46.50 9.14 -7.58
CA VAL A 512 -47.62 9.04 -6.62
C VAL A 512 -48.91 9.20 -7.38
N ALA A 513 -49.83 8.27 -7.25
CA ALA A 513 -51.14 8.36 -7.81
C ALA A 513 -52.00 9.39 -7.03
N LYS A 514 -53.12 9.84 -7.61
CA LYS A 514 -53.99 10.85 -6.99
C LYS A 514 -54.62 10.39 -5.66
N ASP A 515 -54.75 9.09 -5.49
CA ASP A 515 -55.23 8.41 -4.29
C ASP A 515 -54.16 8.11 -3.25
N GLY A 516 -52.91 8.55 -3.50
CA GLY A 516 -51.74 8.28 -2.65
C GLY A 516 -51.06 6.95 -2.91
N GLY A 517 -51.60 6.11 -3.79
CA GLY A 517 -50.99 4.80 -4.16
C GLY A 517 -49.88 4.92 -5.19
N GLN A 518 -49.41 3.74 -5.63
CA GLN A 518 -48.39 3.63 -6.66
C GLN A 518 -48.94 3.99 -8.04
N GLY A 519 -48.40 5.01 -8.68
CA GLY A 519 -48.84 5.52 -9.97
C GLY A 519 -48.02 4.96 -11.14
N LYS A 520 -47.94 5.72 -12.22
CA LYS A 520 -47.22 5.33 -13.44
C LYS A 520 -45.71 5.29 -13.19
N LEU A 521 -45.04 4.28 -13.75
CA LEU A 521 -43.58 4.12 -13.74
C LEU A 521 -42.90 5.30 -14.45
N GLU A 522 -41.83 5.82 -13.86
CA GLU A 522 -40.96 6.84 -14.45
C GLU A 522 -40.16 6.25 -15.62
N THR A 523 -39.84 7.08 -16.60
CA THR A 523 -39.05 6.67 -17.77
C THR A 523 -37.54 6.60 -17.50
N ALA A 524 -37.10 7.31 -16.45
CA ALA A 524 -35.70 7.33 -16.02
C ALA A 524 -35.64 7.75 -14.55
N VAL A 525 -34.81 7.08 -13.76
CA VAL A 525 -34.62 7.37 -12.32
C VAL A 525 -33.13 7.37 -12.01
N GLY A 526 -32.69 8.36 -11.23
CA GLY A 526 -31.30 8.47 -10.78
C GLY A 526 -30.86 7.26 -9.98
N ARG A 527 -29.65 6.78 -10.23
CA ARG A 527 -29.09 5.61 -9.53
C ARG A 527 -29.07 5.81 -8.02
N ASP A 528 -28.67 6.97 -7.54
CA ASP A 528 -28.61 7.32 -6.11
C ASP A 528 -29.95 7.16 -5.40
N LEU A 529 -31.06 7.49 -6.04
CA LEU A 529 -32.42 7.27 -5.50
C LEU A 529 -32.72 5.77 -5.34
N LEU A 530 -32.40 4.98 -6.37
CA LEU A 530 -32.60 3.52 -6.32
C LEU A 530 -31.72 2.87 -5.25
N PHE A 531 -30.51 3.38 -5.06
CA PHE A 531 -29.62 2.90 -3.98
C PHE A 531 -30.19 3.21 -2.60
N ILE A 532 -30.87 4.32 -2.39
CA ILE A 532 -31.53 4.60 -1.10
C ILE A 532 -32.54 3.51 -0.77
N GLU A 533 -33.46 3.20 -1.67
CA GLU A 533 -34.47 2.16 -1.47
C GLU A 533 -33.81 0.78 -1.29
N ARG A 534 -32.90 0.42 -2.19
CA ARG A 534 -32.24 -0.88 -2.16
C ARG A 534 -31.42 -1.10 -0.88
N ASN A 535 -30.73 -0.09 -0.40
CA ASN A 535 -29.96 -0.16 0.84
C ASN A 535 -30.85 -0.37 2.05
N LEU A 536 -32.01 0.26 2.09
CA LEU A 536 -32.99 0.05 3.16
C LEU A 536 -33.56 -1.38 3.17
N ASP A 537 -33.63 -2.06 2.02
CA ASP A 537 -34.02 -3.47 1.97
C ASP A 537 -32.95 -4.39 2.53
N PHE A 538 -31.67 -4.06 2.34
CA PHE A 538 -30.59 -4.83 2.93
C PHE A 538 -30.45 -4.63 4.45
N LEU A 539 -31.04 -3.58 5.03
CA LEU A 539 -30.99 -3.37 6.46
C LEU A 539 -32.00 -4.29 7.19
N LYS A 540 -31.50 -4.99 8.21
CA LYS A 540 -32.35 -5.65 9.20
C LYS A 540 -33.18 -4.63 9.98
N PRO A 541 -34.29 -5.05 10.62
CA PRO A 541 -34.95 -4.22 11.62
C PRO A 541 -33.95 -3.75 12.69
N GLY A 542 -33.98 -2.46 13.04
CA GLY A 542 -33.00 -1.87 13.97
C GLY A 542 -31.59 -1.65 13.41
N GLY A 543 -31.29 -2.12 12.19
CA GLY A 543 -30.04 -1.89 11.52
C GLY A 543 -29.82 -0.44 11.14
N ARG A 544 -28.56 -0.02 10.97
CA ARG A 544 -28.19 1.40 10.71
C ARG A 544 -27.34 1.55 9.46
N MET A 545 -27.43 2.71 8.84
CA MET A 545 -26.79 3.01 7.56
C MET A 545 -26.15 4.40 7.56
N ALA A 546 -25.00 4.52 6.93
CA ALA A 546 -24.45 5.78 6.45
C ALA A 546 -24.35 5.75 4.93
N VAL A 547 -24.94 6.73 4.25
CA VAL A 547 -24.90 6.84 2.81
C VAL A 547 -24.51 8.24 2.38
N VAL A 548 -23.55 8.33 1.45
CA VAL A 548 -23.12 9.61 0.87
C VAL A 548 -24.05 9.95 -0.29
N LEU A 549 -24.65 11.14 -0.26
CA LEU A 549 -25.64 11.58 -1.25
C LEU A 549 -25.36 13.01 -1.70
N PRO A 550 -25.77 13.39 -2.91
CA PRO A 550 -25.79 14.78 -3.33
C PRO A 550 -26.63 15.63 -2.38
N GLN A 551 -26.14 16.81 -1.98
CA GLN A 551 -26.84 17.72 -1.05
C GLN A 551 -28.24 18.10 -1.55
N GLY A 552 -28.46 18.13 -2.88
CA GLY A 552 -29.75 18.41 -3.47
C GLY A 552 -30.88 17.50 -2.98
N ARG A 553 -30.57 16.22 -2.61
CA ARG A 553 -31.57 15.28 -2.07
C ARG A 553 -32.19 15.75 -0.76
N PHE A 554 -31.48 16.56 -0.01
CA PHE A 554 -31.95 17.12 1.27
C PHE A 554 -32.66 18.45 1.12
N ASN A 555 -32.32 19.25 0.10
CA ASN A 555 -32.74 20.66 -0.03
C ASN A 555 -33.80 20.87 -1.09
N ASN A 556 -33.84 20.06 -2.17
CA ASN A 556 -34.77 20.28 -3.26
C ASN A 556 -36.21 19.91 -2.87
N SER A 557 -37.16 20.72 -3.22
CA SER A 557 -38.60 20.44 -3.03
C SER A 557 -39.07 19.22 -3.82
N SER A 558 -38.48 18.97 -5.01
CA SER A 558 -38.76 17.79 -5.84
C SER A 558 -38.43 16.48 -5.15
N ASP A 559 -37.49 16.47 -4.19
CA ASP A 559 -37.05 15.29 -3.48
C ASP A 559 -37.75 15.10 -2.12
N GLN A 560 -38.83 15.84 -1.84
CA GLN A 560 -39.60 15.70 -0.63
C GLN A 560 -40.08 14.26 -0.41
N ARG A 561 -40.58 13.62 -1.45
CA ARG A 561 -41.03 12.22 -1.41
C ARG A 561 -39.93 11.25 -0.96
N VAL A 562 -38.70 11.51 -1.38
CA VAL A 562 -37.54 10.66 -0.98
C VAL A 562 -37.31 10.79 0.52
N ARG A 563 -37.40 12.00 1.06
CA ARG A 563 -37.28 12.26 2.50
C ARG A 563 -38.41 11.61 3.31
N GLU A 564 -39.64 11.71 2.83
CA GLU A 564 -40.82 11.04 3.42
C GLU A 564 -40.65 9.52 3.40
N PHE A 565 -40.20 8.93 2.27
CA PHE A 565 -39.92 7.51 2.12
C PHE A 565 -38.91 7.02 3.15
N ILE A 566 -37.84 7.80 3.40
CA ILE A 566 -36.82 7.48 4.40
C ILE A 566 -37.39 7.56 5.82
N MET A 567 -38.07 8.65 6.16
CA MET A 567 -38.64 8.89 7.51
C MET A 567 -39.71 7.86 7.89
N GLU A 568 -40.47 7.39 6.90
CA GLU A 568 -41.45 6.33 7.14
C GLU A 568 -40.83 5.03 7.60
N ARG A 569 -39.60 4.73 7.12
CA ARG A 569 -38.88 3.46 7.33
C ARG A 569 -37.76 3.53 8.38
N CYS A 570 -37.28 4.75 8.67
CA CYS A 570 -36.11 4.93 9.51
C CYS A 570 -36.22 6.18 10.41
N ARG A 571 -35.56 6.10 11.57
CA ARG A 571 -35.14 7.26 12.35
C ARG A 571 -33.96 7.90 11.64
N ILE A 572 -34.02 9.18 11.36
CA ILE A 572 -32.87 9.96 10.91
C ILE A 572 -32.00 10.25 12.13
N LEU A 573 -30.78 9.75 12.16
CA LEU A 573 -29.83 9.96 13.25
C LEU A 573 -29.07 11.28 13.07
N ALA A 574 -28.53 11.46 11.86
CA ALA A 574 -27.74 12.64 11.54
C ALA A 574 -27.76 12.98 10.04
N VAL A 575 -27.51 14.25 9.74
CA VAL A 575 -27.12 14.72 8.40
C VAL A 575 -25.87 15.57 8.52
N VAL A 576 -24.78 15.11 7.91
CA VAL A 576 -23.49 15.79 7.94
C VAL A 576 -23.14 16.30 6.54
N GLY A 577 -23.15 17.64 6.39
CA GLY A 577 -22.70 18.30 5.15
C GLY A 577 -21.18 18.20 5.01
N VAL A 578 -20.71 17.83 3.82
CA VAL A 578 -19.30 17.70 3.52
C VAL A 578 -18.81 18.92 2.74
N HIS A 579 -17.58 19.38 2.98
CA HIS A 579 -17.02 20.55 2.30
C HIS A 579 -16.94 20.33 0.79
N GLY A 580 -17.25 21.37 0.00
CA GLY A 580 -17.33 21.26 -1.47
C GLY A 580 -16.06 20.84 -2.20
N ASN A 581 -14.90 20.89 -1.54
CA ASN A 581 -13.63 20.44 -2.08
C ASN A 581 -13.32 18.95 -1.79
N THR A 582 -14.05 18.30 -0.89
CA THR A 582 -13.72 16.97 -0.39
C THR A 582 -13.63 15.93 -1.51
N PHE A 583 -14.50 15.98 -2.51
CA PHE A 583 -14.52 15.05 -3.63
C PHE A 583 -13.80 15.58 -4.89
N LYS A 584 -13.12 16.74 -4.80
CA LYS A 584 -12.26 17.21 -5.91
C LYS A 584 -11.01 16.30 -6.06
N PRO A 585 -10.45 16.20 -7.26
CA PRO A 585 -10.85 16.86 -8.53
C PRO A 585 -12.00 16.16 -9.27
N HIS A 586 -12.54 15.05 -8.74
CA HIS A 586 -13.45 14.16 -9.47
C HIS A 586 -14.84 14.75 -9.67
N THR A 587 -15.37 15.46 -8.68
CA THR A 587 -16.67 16.15 -8.77
C THR A 587 -16.68 17.44 -7.96
N GLY A 588 -17.42 18.45 -8.47
CA GLY A 588 -17.76 19.66 -7.74
C GLY A 588 -19.12 19.59 -7.04
N THR A 589 -19.79 18.44 -7.09
CA THR A 589 -21.09 18.26 -6.43
C THR A 589 -20.92 18.32 -4.92
N LYS A 590 -21.65 19.22 -4.25
CA LYS A 590 -21.73 19.22 -2.80
C LYS A 590 -22.47 17.98 -2.33
N THR A 591 -21.92 17.32 -1.35
CA THR A 591 -22.46 16.08 -0.79
C THR A 591 -22.76 16.23 0.69
N SER A 592 -23.62 15.36 1.18
CA SER A 592 -23.90 15.18 2.59
C SER A 592 -23.96 13.69 2.91
N VAL A 593 -23.60 13.30 4.12
CA VAL A 593 -23.77 11.93 4.60
C VAL A 593 -25.06 11.86 5.40
N LEU A 594 -25.92 10.93 5.03
CA LEU A 594 -27.15 10.61 5.76
C LEU A 594 -26.90 9.42 6.67
N PHE A 595 -27.23 9.58 7.96
CA PHE A 595 -27.18 8.51 8.95
C PHE A 595 -28.60 8.18 9.40
N VAL A 596 -28.99 6.92 9.29
CA VAL A 596 -30.34 6.44 9.68
C VAL A 596 -30.27 5.12 10.44
N GLN A 597 -31.29 4.86 11.24
CA GLN A 597 -31.55 3.55 11.85
C GLN A 597 -32.97 3.09 11.47
N LYS A 598 -33.10 1.86 10.98
CA LYS A 598 -34.38 1.30 10.56
C LYS A 598 -35.28 1.10 11.77
N TRP A 599 -36.56 1.47 11.68
CA TRP A 599 -37.52 1.27 12.75
C TRP A 599 -37.64 -0.20 13.13
N ASN A 600 -37.73 -0.50 14.42
CA ASN A 600 -37.89 -1.86 14.94
C ASN A 600 -38.51 -1.85 16.34
N ASP A 601 -39.68 -2.48 16.47
CA ASP A 601 -40.39 -2.68 17.72
C ASP A 601 -40.22 -4.10 18.28
N ASP A 602 -39.58 -5.01 17.53
CA ASP A 602 -39.39 -6.40 17.88
C ASP A 602 -37.95 -6.68 18.33
N PRO A 603 -37.71 -6.96 19.64
CA PRO A 603 -36.36 -7.24 20.13
C PRO A 603 -35.75 -8.54 19.58
N GLU A 604 -36.56 -9.48 19.06
CA GLU A 604 -36.08 -10.70 18.45
C GLU A 604 -35.60 -10.48 17.02
N ALA A 605 -36.08 -9.42 16.36
CA ALA A 605 -35.68 -9.08 14.98
C ALA A 605 -34.38 -8.28 14.90
N GLY A 606 -33.95 -7.62 15.98
CA GLY A 606 -32.73 -6.80 16.03
C GLY A 606 -32.77 -5.74 17.13
N PRO A 607 -31.81 -4.80 17.13
CA PRO A 607 -31.76 -3.70 18.07
C PRO A 607 -33.07 -2.89 18.07
N LEU A 608 -33.59 -2.54 19.23
CA LEU A 608 -34.81 -1.75 19.34
C LEU A 608 -34.60 -0.33 18.79
N CYS A 609 -35.51 0.08 17.94
CA CYS A 609 -35.66 1.43 17.42
C CYS A 609 -37.16 1.72 17.19
N PRO A 610 -37.94 1.89 18.26
CA PRO A 610 -39.39 2.05 18.13
C PRO A 610 -39.73 3.35 17.38
N LYS A 611 -40.75 3.26 16.52
CA LYS A 611 -41.19 4.42 15.75
C LYS A 611 -41.79 5.49 16.66
N VAL A 612 -41.28 6.71 16.54
CA VAL A 612 -41.74 7.89 17.26
C VAL A 612 -41.97 9.04 16.26
N ASP A 613 -42.94 9.93 16.57
CA ASP A 613 -43.31 10.99 15.66
C ASP A 613 -42.37 12.20 15.73
N ASP A 614 -41.76 12.44 16.89
CA ASP A 614 -40.84 13.55 17.13
C ASP A 614 -39.59 13.08 17.86
N TYR A 615 -38.41 13.43 17.32
CA TYR A 615 -37.12 13.06 17.87
C TYR A 615 -36.05 14.04 17.42
N PRO A 616 -34.98 14.24 18.20
CA PRO A 616 -33.86 15.09 17.79
C PRO A 616 -33.03 14.43 16.68
N ILE A 617 -32.58 15.27 15.73
CA ILE A 617 -31.72 14.91 14.64
C ILE A 617 -30.43 15.72 14.77
N PHE A 618 -29.27 15.05 14.65
CA PHE A 618 -27.98 15.71 14.67
C PHE A 618 -27.66 16.33 13.31
N PHE A 619 -27.37 17.63 13.28
CA PHE A 619 -26.98 18.35 12.07
C PHE A 619 -25.57 18.95 12.25
N ALA A 620 -24.68 18.69 11.31
CA ALA A 620 -23.37 19.29 11.27
C ALA A 620 -22.94 19.58 9.82
N THR A 621 -21.94 20.44 9.67
CA THR A 621 -21.35 20.73 8.36
C THR A 621 -19.84 20.93 8.53
N GLN A 622 -19.06 20.22 7.74
CA GLN A 622 -17.61 20.37 7.67
C GLN A 622 -17.24 21.81 7.29
N GLN A 623 -16.47 22.49 8.15
CA GLN A 623 -15.98 23.85 7.93
C GLN A 623 -14.54 23.85 7.38
N LEU A 624 -13.70 22.97 7.91
CA LEU A 624 -12.30 22.89 7.49
C LEU A 624 -12.13 22.04 6.23
N PRO A 625 -11.63 22.63 5.12
CA PRO A 625 -11.43 21.88 3.88
C PRO A 625 -10.27 20.88 4.04
N SER A 626 -10.48 19.66 3.59
CA SER A 626 -9.45 18.63 3.53
C SER A 626 -8.59 18.70 2.25
N LYS A 627 -9.09 19.39 1.24
CA LYS A 627 -8.44 19.60 -0.05
C LYS A 627 -8.58 21.06 -0.49
N ASP A 628 -7.61 21.51 -1.25
CA ASP A 628 -7.64 22.82 -1.89
C ASP A 628 -8.60 22.85 -3.10
N ASN A 629 -8.63 23.99 -3.80
CA ASN A 629 -9.47 24.15 -4.98
C ASN A 629 -9.03 23.32 -6.19
N ARG A 630 -7.81 22.78 -6.20
CA ARG A 630 -7.27 21.90 -7.24
C ARG A 630 -7.53 20.43 -6.93
N GLY A 631 -7.80 20.10 -5.65
CA GLY A 631 -8.00 18.74 -5.17
C GLY A 631 -6.79 18.16 -4.44
N ASP A 632 -5.76 18.98 -4.18
CA ASP A 632 -4.60 18.58 -3.41
C ASP A 632 -4.92 18.53 -1.91
N LYS A 633 -4.41 17.52 -1.20
CA LYS A 633 -4.64 17.35 0.24
C LYS A 633 -3.99 18.48 1.05
N ILE A 634 -4.71 19.02 2.01
CA ILE A 634 -4.22 19.97 3.00
C ILE A 634 -3.86 19.17 4.25
N TYR A 635 -2.64 19.33 4.76
CA TYR A 635 -2.15 18.61 5.93
C TYR A 635 -2.09 19.53 7.15
N VAL A 636 -2.32 18.96 8.33
CA VAL A 636 -2.09 19.63 9.61
C VAL A 636 -0.57 19.72 9.82
N LEU A 637 -0.12 20.90 10.26
CA LEU A 637 1.30 21.15 10.55
C LEU A 637 1.52 21.25 12.06
N ASP A 638 2.69 20.81 12.54
CA ASP A 638 3.15 21.04 13.90
C ASP A 638 3.69 22.45 14.09
N ASP A 639 4.12 22.78 15.30
CA ASP A 639 4.68 24.11 15.65
C ASP A 639 5.96 24.48 14.88
N LYS A 640 6.59 23.51 14.20
CA LYS A 640 7.79 23.72 13.38
C LYS A 640 7.47 23.86 11.89
N GLY A 641 6.20 23.72 11.51
CA GLY A 641 5.74 23.73 10.13
C GLY A 641 5.92 22.39 9.41
N GLU A 642 6.23 21.32 10.12
CA GLU A 642 6.31 19.96 9.59
C GLU A 642 4.91 19.32 9.60
N ARG A 643 4.66 18.39 8.64
CA ARG A 643 3.39 17.67 8.59
C ARG A 643 3.23 16.76 9.81
N LEU A 644 2.11 16.87 10.49
CA LEU A 644 1.78 16.07 11.65
C LEU A 644 1.48 14.62 11.23
N ARG A 645 1.93 13.65 12.05
CA ARG A 645 1.61 12.23 11.90
C ARG A 645 0.75 11.74 13.06
N ASP A 646 -0.20 10.86 12.75
CA ASP A 646 -1.00 10.15 13.76
C ASP A 646 -0.21 9.00 14.41
N THR A 647 -0.85 8.29 15.35
CA THR A 647 -0.26 7.15 16.08
C THR A 647 0.09 5.96 15.19
N HIS A 648 -0.45 5.90 13.97
CA HIS A 648 -0.16 4.89 12.96
C HIS A 648 0.90 5.34 11.94
N GLY A 649 1.42 6.57 12.09
CA GLY A 649 2.45 7.15 11.22
C GLY A 649 1.90 7.80 9.94
N HIS A 650 0.59 7.97 9.83
CA HIS A 650 -0.05 8.62 8.67
C HIS A 650 0.02 10.14 8.78
N TRP A 651 0.12 10.82 7.63
CA TRP A 651 -0.01 12.26 7.59
C TRP A 651 -1.45 12.69 7.92
N VAL A 652 -1.62 13.52 8.94
CA VAL A 652 -2.93 14.04 9.35
C VAL A 652 -3.44 15.03 8.32
N VAL A 653 -4.50 14.67 7.60
CA VAL A 653 -5.21 15.57 6.67
C VAL A 653 -6.08 16.53 7.47
N GLN A 654 -6.09 17.80 7.07
CA GLN A 654 -6.92 18.81 7.74
C GLN A 654 -8.41 18.51 7.57
N HIS A 655 -9.16 18.46 8.65
CA HIS A 655 -10.62 18.41 8.70
C HIS A 655 -11.11 18.64 10.14
N ASP A 656 -12.40 18.81 10.32
CA ASP A 656 -13.11 18.96 11.59
C ASP A 656 -14.12 17.82 11.85
N PHE A 657 -13.86 16.63 11.31
CA PHE A 657 -14.76 15.50 11.51
C PHE A 657 -14.56 14.79 12.84
N PHE A 658 -13.33 14.67 13.32
CA PHE A 658 -13.00 13.97 14.57
C PHE A 658 -11.62 14.38 15.08
N ASN A 659 -11.39 14.14 16.37
CA ASN A 659 -10.09 14.29 17.00
C ASN A 659 -9.15 13.12 16.62
N HIS A 660 -7.93 13.44 16.23
CA HIS A 660 -6.86 12.46 15.93
C HIS A 660 -6.09 12.12 17.21
N ASP A 661 -6.69 11.38 18.15
CA ASP A 661 -6.04 10.90 19.38
C ASP A 661 -5.35 12.01 20.20
N GLY A 662 -5.99 13.17 20.31
CA GLY A 662 -5.45 14.33 21.01
C GLY A 662 -4.55 15.25 20.18
N LEU A 663 -4.30 14.94 18.92
CA LEU A 663 -3.48 15.75 18.01
C LEU A 663 -4.25 16.94 17.40
N THR A 664 -5.56 16.83 17.31
CA THR A 664 -6.47 17.87 16.80
C THR A 664 -7.60 18.11 17.79
N GLN A 665 -8.44 19.12 17.51
CA GLN A 665 -9.62 19.39 18.34
C GLN A 665 -10.72 18.37 18.08
N ASP A 666 -11.64 18.22 19.06
CA ASP A 666 -12.83 17.42 18.91
C ASP A 666 -13.68 17.94 17.75
N GLY A 667 -14.24 17.01 17.00
CA GLY A 667 -14.95 17.28 15.77
C GLY A 667 -16.40 16.80 15.77
N ILE A 668 -16.94 16.62 14.57
CA ILE A 668 -18.34 16.26 14.34
C ILE A 668 -18.67 14.87 14.92
N ALA A 669 -17.79 13.88 14.76
CA ALA A 669 -18.02 12.53 15.28
C ALA A 669 -17.97 12.50 16.81
N ASP A 670 -17.06 13.25 17.43
CA ASP A 670 -16.95 13.36 18.89
C ASP A 670 -18.23 14.01 19.47
N ALA A 671 -18.72 15.09 18.85
CA ALA A 671 -20.00 15.70 19.23
C ALA A 671 -21.22 14.79 18.98
N PHE A 672 -21.16 13.95 17.94
CA PHE A 672 -22.22 12.96 17.70
C PHE A 672 -22.21 11.85 18.75
N GLU A 673 -21.06 11.42 19.23
CA GLU A 673 -20.95 10.43 20.31
C GLU A 673 -21.64 10.94 21.59
N GLU A 674 -21.42 12.21 21.97
CA GLU A 674 -22.14 12.84 23.08
C GLU A 674 -23.65 12.89 22.85
N PHE A 675 -24.08 13.25 21.62
CA PHE A 675 -25.47 13.23 21.22
C PHE A 675 -26.06 11.81 21.32
N ALA A 676 -25.35 10.81 20.81
CA ALA A 676 -25.80 9.42 20.82
C ALA A 676 -25.97 8.88 22.25
N ALA A 677 -25.03 9.19 23.14
CA ALA A 677 -25.11 8.85 24.56
C ALA A 677 -26.31 9.51 25.25
N LYS A 678 -26.58 10.81 24.95
CA LYS A 678 -27.73 11.54 25.47
C LYS A 678 -29.06 10.95 24.98
N GLU A 679 -29.12 10.61 23.70
CA GLU A 679 -30.30 10.01 23.06
C GLU A 679 -30.43 8.50 23.33
N LYS A 680 -29.46 7.90 24.00
CA LYS A 680 -29.39 6.47 24.33
C LYS A 680 -29.53 5.59 23.08
N LEU A 681 -28.80 5.93 22.04
CA LEU A 681 -28.76 5.10 20.84
C LEU A 681 -28.17 3.72 21.16
N SER A 682 -28.81 2.65 20.65
CA SER A 682 -28.53 1.26 21.04
C SER A 682 -27.13 0.73 20.67
N PHE A 683 -26.37 1.49 19.90
CA PHE A 683 -25.05 1.08 19.39
C PHE A 683 -23.87 1.94 19.95
N PHE A 684 -24.12 2.78 20.96
CA PHE A 684 -23.13 3.52 21.75
C PHE A 684 -23.14 3.13 23.21
#